data_9bafbe3af65ce7c4b2d807f75a529c6a
#
_entry.id   9bafbe3af65ce7c4b2d807f75a529c6a
#
_cell.length_a   1.000
_cell.length_b   1.000
_cell.length_c   1.000
_cell.angle_alpha   90.00
_cell.angle_beta   90.00
_cell.angle_gamma   90.00
#
_symmetry.space_group_name_H-M   'P 1'
#
loop_
_entity.id
_entity.type
_entity.pdbx_description
1 polymer ?
#
loop_
_entity_poly.entity_id
_entity_poly.type
_entity_poly.pdbx_seq_one_letter_code
_entity_poly.pdbx_strand_id
1 'polypeptide(L)'
;MAQEVLTDLKKVRNIGIMAHIDAGKTTTTERILFYTGVNHKIGETHDGAATTDWMEQEQERGITITSAAVTCFWEKNQINIIDTPGHVDFTVEVERSLRVLDGAVAVFDGKEGVEPQSETVWRQADKYDVPRICFVNKMDKLGADFYFTVDTIVNRLKAKPLVLQIPIGAENDFVGVVDLVYMRALVWPGDAKGDVTMGAKYEIQEIPADLVDKANEYREMLMETVAESDEVLLEKYFGGEELTHEEIKGAIRKMTIASEVYPVLCGSAFKNRGVQPMLDAVVDYLPSPLDVPAIEAKDPKNEEIIIERHPDRDEPFTALAFKIVTHPFFGRLTYIRVYSGHLDSGAQVVNATKGKKERIGKIFQMHANKEMPVDSVTAGHIYAVIGLKDTTTGDTLSDSSNQVVLESMTFPEPVIEVAIEPKTKADQEKLGLAIQKLAEEDPTFRVEQNSETGQTVIRGMGELHLDILVDRMKREFKVEANVGKPQVAYRETIRKTVERHDYTHKKQTGGSGQFAKIQFAIEPLEVTADKTYEFENKVTGGRIPREYIPSVDAGFQDAMNVGVLAGYPMVGVKAILLDGAAHDVDSSEMAFKIAGSMGFKEAIRKANPVILEPIMAVEVRTPEEYMGDVIGDLNSRRGQIQSMEDAAGVKVVRANVPLSEMFGYIGDLRSKTSGRAVYSMEFDSYAEVPRNVMDEIVQKTKGE
;
A
#
# COMPACT_ATOMS: atom_id res chain seq x y z
N MET A 1 25.87 7.21 23.37
CA MET A 1 26.39 8.19 22.39
C MET A 1 25.37 8.24 21.29
N ALA A 2 24.87 9.43 20.91
CA ALA A 2 24.02 9.56 19.73
C ALA A 2 24.83 9.11 18.53
N GLN A 3 24.29 8.18 17.74
CA GLN A 3 24.93 7.71 16.53
C GLN A 3 24.77 8.82 15.48
N GLU A 4 25.87 9.32 14.95
CA GLU A 4 25.83 10.34 13.91
C GLU A 4 25.12 9.81 12.67
N VAL A 5 24.11 10.53 12.23
CA VAL A 5 23.44 10.29 10.95
C VAL A 5 24.43 10.51 9.82
N LEU A 6 24.53 9.57 8.89
CA LEU A 6 25.47 9.65 7.78
C LEU A 6 25.09 10.85 6.89
N THR A 7 26.01 11.80 6.76
CA THR A 7 25.81 13.02 5.95
C THR A 7 26.13 12.80 4.46
N ASP A 8 26.94 11.79 4.14
CA ASP A 8 27.21 11.40 2.75
C ASP A 8 26.06 10.58 2.17
N LEU A 9 25.13 11.25 1.52
CA LEU A 9 23.93 10.62 0.97
C LEU A 9 24.19 9.58 -0.12
N LYS A 10 25.37 9.58 -0.74
CA LYS A 10 25.77 8.50 -1.68
C LYS A 10 25.84 7.14 -1.01
N LYS A 11 26.07 7.12 0.31
CA LYS A 11 26.15 5.92 1.13
C LYS A 11 24.84 5.58 1.87
N VAL A 12 23.75 6.21 1.54
CA VAL A 12 22.45 5.97 2.15
C VAL A 12 21.57 5.20 1.18
N ARG A 13 20.83 4.20 1.70
CA ARG A 13 19.81 3.44 0.96
C ARG A 13 18.54 3.42 1.77
N ASN A 14 17.46 3.96 1.21
CA ASN A 14 16.12 3.88 1.79
C ASN A 14 15.35 2.82 1.01
N ILE A 15 15.23 1.64 1.57
CA ILE A 15 14.68 0.49 0.87
C ILE A 15 13.48 -0.12 1.59
N GLY A 16 12.60 -0.75 0.81
CA GLY A 16 11.54 -1.61 1.30
C GLY A 16 11.82 -3.07 0.99
N ILE A 17 11.28 -3.95 1.81
CA ILE A 17 11.24 -5.38 1.51
C ILE A 17 9.79 -5.74 1.22
N MET A 18 9.51 -6.17 0.00
CA MET A 18 8.19 -6.50 -0.49
C MET A 18 8.13 -7.98 -0.88
N ALA A 19 7.06 -8.65 -0.51
CA ALA A 19 6.89 -10.07 -0.77
C ALA A 19 5.43 -10.50 -0.63
N HIS A 20 5.10 -11.62 -1.26
CA HIS A 20 3.89 -12.38 -0.94
C HIS A 20 3.94 -12.92 0.51
N ILE A 21 2.78 -13.23 1.09
CA ILE A 21 2.68 -13.95 2.37
C ILE A 21 3.49 -15.25 2.27
N ASP A 22 4.19 -15.57 3.33
CA ASP A 22 5.03 -16.77 3.42
C ASP A 22 6.19 -16.88 2.41
N ALA A 23 6.50 -15.85 1.60
CA ALA A 23 7.71 -15.87 0.75
C ALA A 23 9.02 -15.76 1.54
N GLY A 24 8.94 -15.52 2.85
CA GLY A 24 10.08 -15.41 3.74
C GLY A 24 10.60 -13.99 3.94
N LYS A 25 9.72 -12.99 3.81
CA LYS A 25 10.02 -11.57 4.00
C LYS A 25 10.63 -11.31 5.39
N THR A 26 9.90 -11.64 6.46
CA THR A 26 10.35 -11.41 7.84
C THR A 26 11.63 -12.17 8.14
N THR A 27 11.76 -13.42 7.69
CA THR A 27 13.01 -14.20 7.83
C THR A 27 14.17 -13.50 7.13
N THR A 28 13.98 -12.96 5.95
CA THR A 28 15.01 -12.23 5.21
C THR A 28 15.41 -10.96 5.96
N THR A 29 14.45 -10.19 6.46
CA THR A 29 14.70 -8.99 7.27
C THR A 29 15.47 -9.32 8.53
N GLU A 30 15.08 -10.35 9.27
CA GLU A 30 15.80 -10.79 10.48
C GLU A 30 17.26 -11.21 10.20
N ARG A 31 17.52 -11.86 9.04
CA ARG A 31 18.90 -12.19 8.63
C ARG A 31 19.71 -10.94 8.28
N ILE A 32 19.10 -9.96 7.62
CA ILE A 32 19.74 -8.66 7.37
C ILE A 32 20.14 -8.01 8.70
N LEU A 33 19.22 -7.95 9.68
CA LEU A 33 19.48 -7.35 10.98
C LEU A 33 20.57 -8.10 11.77
N PHE A 34 20.63 -9.41 11.61
CA PHE A 34 21.68 -10.23 12.21
C PHE A 34 23.05 -9.94 11.59
N TYR A 35 23.18 -10.00 10.26
CA TYR A 35 24.47 -9.80 9.57
C TYR A 35 24.99 -8.36 9.67
N THR A 36 24.10 -7.40 9.83
CA THR A 36 24.45 -5.98 10.06
C THR A 36 24.76 -5.67 11.53
N GLY A 37 24.66 -6.66 12.42
CA GLY A 37 25.00 -6.53 13.85
C GLY A 37 23.95 -5.78 14.69
N VAL A 38 22.76 -5.53 14.15
CA VAL A 38 21.66 -4.92 14.90
C VAL A 38 21.09 -5.91 15.92
N ASN A 39 20.93 -7.17 15.51
CA ASN A 39 20.50 -8.26 16.37
C ASN A 39 21.69 -9.18 16.71
N HIS A 40 21.77 -9.58 17.99
CA HIS A 40 22.78 -10.54 18.45
C HIS A 40 22.33 -12.01 18.35
N LYS A 41 21.04 -12.22 18.12
CA LYS A 41 20.43 -13.53 17.90
C LYS A 41 19.51 -13.46 16.69
N ILE A 42 19.41 -14.56 15.98
CA ILE A 42 18.46 -14.70 14.88
C ILE A 42 17.07 -14.89 15.50
N GLY A 43 16.13 -14.00 15.18
CA GLY A 43 14.72 -14.16 15.52
C GLY A 43 14.06 -15.10 14.50
N GLU A 44 13.31 -16.08 15.00
CA GLU A 44 12.50 -16.97 14.16
C GLU A 44 11.02 -16.56 14.24
N THR A 45 10.36 -16.45 13.08
CA THR A 45 8.94 -16.08 13.00
C THR A 45 8.02 -17.09 13.70
N HIS A 46 8.36 -18.38 13.60
CA HIS A 46 7.58 -19.46 14.21
C HIS A 46 7.63 -19.46 15.74
N ASP A 47 8.67 -18.88 16.32
CA ASP A 47 8.85 -18.77 17.77
C ASP A 47 8.36 -17.43 18.34
N GLY A 48 7.77 -16.55 17.49
CA GLY A 48 7.32 -15.21 17.87
C GLY A 48 8.47 -14.28 18.31
N ALA A 49 9.68 -14.55 17.88
CA ALA A 49 10.90 -13.85 18.30
C ALA A 49 11.42 -12.83 17.28
N ALA A 50 10.66 -12.57 16.19
CA ALA A 50 11.05 -11.63 15.15
C ALA A 50 11.03 -10.18 15.68
N THR A 51 12.07 -9.44 15.37
CA THR A 51 12.28 -8.06 15.86
C THR A 51 11.36 -7.06 15.18
N THR A 52 11.02 -7.30 13.91
CA THR A 52 10.17 -6.42 13.10
C THR A 52 8.69 -6.64 13.38
N ASP A 53 8.29 -7.83 13.80
CA ASP A 53 6.92 -8.16 14.17
C ASP A 53 6.73 -7.93 15.69
N TRP A 54 6.54 -6.68 16.07
CA TRP A 54 6.50 -6.26 17.48
C TRP A 54 5.11 -6.37 18.14
N MET A 55 4.05 -6.44 17.34
CA MET A 55 2.70 -6.62 17.84
C MET A 55 2.44 -8.09 18.20
N GLU A 56 1.76 -8.33 19.33
CA GLU A 56 1.35 -9.69 19.72
C GLU A 56 0.61 -10.41 18.61
N GLN A 57 -0.24 -9.71 17.88
CA GLN A 57 -1.01 -10.24 16.75
C GLN A 57 -0.14 -10.65 15.55
N GLU A 58 0.93 -9.91 15.27
CA GLU A 58 1.91 -10.28 14.26
C GLU A 58 2.60 -11.59 14.62
N GLN A 59 3.01 -11.70 15.87
CA GLN A 59 3.67 -12.90 16.41
C GLN A 59 2.74 -14.12 16.46
N GLU A 60 1.50 -13.93 16.92
CA GLU A 60 0.50 -15.01 16.99
C GLU A 60 0.07 -15.52 15.61
N ARG A 61 -0.05 -14.63 14.62
CA ARG A 61 -0.53 -14.94 13.28
C ARG A 61 0.60 -15.25 12.28
N GLY A 62 1.85 -14.91 12.62
CA GLY A 62 3.02 -15.07 11.77
C GLY A 62 3.01 -14.20 10.52
N ILE A 63 2.33 -13.05 10.57
CA ILE A 63 2.22 -12.09 9.46
C ILE A 63 2.59 -10.68 9.91
N THR A 64 3.24 -9.92 9.05
CA THR A 64 3.47 -8.49 9.28
C THR A 64 2.19 -7.71 8.99
N ILE A 65 1.74 -6.94 9.96
CA ILE A 65 0.52 -6.12 9.89
C ILE A 65 0.89 -4.67 9.65
N THR A 66 1.85 -4.15 10.42
CA THR A 66 2.32 -2.78 10.33
C THR A 66 3.75 -2.74 9.82
N SER A 67 4.05 -1.78 8.94
CA SER A 67 5.42 -1.56 8.50
C SER A 67 6.32 -1.12 9.67
N ALA A 68 7.46 -1.77 9.83
CA ALA A 68 8.49 -1.37 10.78
C ALA A 68 9.63 -0.66 10.03
N ALA A 69 10.15 0.43 10.61
CA ALA A 69 11.30 1.12 10.06
C ALA A 69 12.54 0.78 10.92
N VAL A 70 13.59 0.31 10.28
CA VAL A 70 14.84 -0.08 10.95
C VAL A 70 16.03 0.48 10.21
N THR A 71 17.00 1.02 10.96
CA THR A 71 18.29 1.47 10.41
C THR A 71 19.38 0.45 10.73
N CYS A 72 20.14 0.07 9.72
CA CYS A 72 21.31 -0.78 9.85
C CYS A 72 22.48 -0.28 8.98
N PHE A 73 23.65 -0.89 9.13
CA PHE A 73 24.85 -0.50 8.39
C PHE A 73 25.49 -1.72 7.75
N TRP A 74 25.88 -1.57 6.47
CA TRP A 74 26.58 -2.58 5.70
C TRP A 74 27.67 -1.94 4.86
N GLU A 75 28.92 -2.45 4.95
CA GLU A 75 30.08 -1.93 4.18
C GLU A 75 30.19 -0.39 4.22
N LYS A 76 30.04 0.20 5.41
CA LYS A 76 30.03 1.67 5.65
C LYS A 76 28.89 2.43 4.99
N ASN A 77 27.85 1.74 4.50
CA ASN A 77 26.63 2.34 4.01
C ASN A 77 25.55 2.23 5.08
N GLN A 78 24.71 3.24 5.16
CA GLN A 78 23.51 3.24 6.01
C GLN A 78 22.33 2.74 5.19
N ILE A 79 21.67 1.71 5.69
CA ILE A 79 20.47 1.16 5.06
C ILE A 79 19.29 1.38 6.00
N ASN A 80 18.32 2.15 5.55
CA ASN A 80 17.05 2.33 6.22
C ASN A 80 16.05 1.38 5.56
N ILE A 81 15.54 0.42 6.32
CA ILE A 81 14.64 -0.61 5.82
C ILE A 81 13.25 -0.31 6.34
N ILE A 82 12.26 -0.30 5.46
CA ILE A 82 10.85 -0.37 5.82
C ILE A 82 10.35 -1.76 5.45
N ASP A 83 10.02 -2.54 6.46
CA ASP A 83 9.42 -3.86 6.30
C ASP A 83 7.92 -3.69 6.07
N THR A 84 7.43 -4.06 4.87
CA THR A 84 6.05 -3.84 4.45
C THR A 84 5.19 -5.09 4.66
N PRO A 85 3.89 -4.96 4.99
CA PRO A 85 2.99 -6.09 5.04
C PRO A 85 2.91 -6.85 3.70
N GLY A 86 2.66 -8.15 3.77
CA GLY A 86 2.47 -8.99 2.58
C GLY A 86 1.00 -9.31 2.27
N HIS A 87 0.06 -8.95 3.13
CA HIS A 87 -1.35 -9.28 2.98
C HIS A 87 -2.13 -8.18 2.26
N VAL A 88 -3.05 -8.57 1.38
CA VAL A 88 -3.87 -7.64 0.56
C VAL A 88 -4.72 -6.67 1.39
N ASP A 89 -5.16 -7.07 2.57
CA ASP A 89 -5.92 -6.19 3.47
C ASP A 89 -5.10 -4.99 3.96
N PHE A 90 -3.76 -5.06 3.83
CA PHE A 90 -2.81 -4.01 4.23
C PHE A 90 -2.11 -3.32 3.06
N THR A 91 -2.71 -3.35 1.87
CA THR A 91 -2.15 -2.70 0.66
C THR A 91 -1.82 -1.23 0.88
N VAL A 92 -2.55 -0.56 1.75
CA VAL A 92 -2.32 0.85 2.11
C VAL A 92 -1.00 1.05 2.86
N GLU A 93 -0.65 0.14 3.76
CA GLU A 93 0.66 0.17 4.43
C GLU A 93 1.81 0.00 3.42
N VAL A 94 1.62 -0.88 2.43
CA VAL A 94 2.57 -1.07 1.34
C VAL A 94 2.69 0.22 0.51
N GLU A 95 1.57 0.82 0.13
CA GLU A 95 1.54 2.04 -0.69
C GLU A 95 2.20 3.23 0.01
N ARG A 96 1.90 3.42 1.30
CA ARG A 96 2.57 4.46 2.11
C ARG A 96 4.09 4.27 2.13
N SER A 97 4.53 3.02 2.31
CA SER A 97 5.95 2.69 2.36
C SER A 97 6.62 2.93 1.01
N LEU A 98 6.04 2.44 -0.07
CA LEU A 98 6.58 2.62 -1.43
C LEU A 98 6.72 4.09 -1.83
N ARG A 99 5.81 4.95 -1.37
CA ARG A 99 5.83 6.39 -1.67
C ARG A 99 7.10 7.10 -1.17
N VAL A 100 7.72 6.59 -0.11
CA VAL A 100 8.87 7.22 0.55
C VAL A 100 10.19 6.48 0.36
N LEU A 101 10.17 5.35 -0.33
CA LEU A 101 11.34 4.53 -0.61
C LEU A 101 12.04 4.97 -1.90
N ASP A 102 13.35 4.80 -1.93
CA ASP A 102 14.17 5.04 -3.11
C ASP A 102 14.39 3.75 -3.91
N GLY A 103 14.31 2.59 -3.25
CA GLY A 103 14.43 1.28 -3.87
C GLY A 103 13.75 0.19 -3.06
N ALA A 104 13.65 -1.00 -3.61
CA ALA A 104 13.05 -2.14 -2.91
C ALA A 104 13.73 -3.47 -3.24
N VAL A 105 13.59 -4.43 -2.33
CA VAL A 105 13.92 -5.84 -2.54
C VAL A 105 12.63 -6.61 -2.67
N ALA A 106 12.38 -7.20 -3.83
CA ALA A 106 11.24 -8.09 -4.07
C ALA A 106 11.65 -9.54 -3.78
N VAL A 107 11.05 -10.13 -2.76
CA VAL A 107 11.34 -11.51 -2.34
C VAL A 107 10.28 -12.45 -2.92
N PHE A 108 10.72 -13.45 -3.68
CA PHE A 108 9.87 -14.47 -4.28
C PHE A 108 10.14 -15.83 -3.65
N ASP A 109 9.10 -16.65 -3.51
CA ASP A 109 9.24 -18.05 -3.13
C ASP A 109 9.77 -18.86 -4.33
N GLY A 110 10.91 -19.52 -4.18
CA GLY A 110 11.56 -20.27 -5.26
C GLY A 110 10.74 -21.47 -5.76
N LYS A 111 9.74 -21.92 -5.00
CA LYS A 111 8.83 -22.98 -5.42
C LYS A 111 7.59 -22.42 -6.12
N GLU A 112 6.97 -21.38 -5.56
CA GLU A 112 5.68 -20.87 -6.04
C GLU A 112 5.84 -19.84 -7.16
N GLY A 113 7.02 -19.21 -7.26
CA GLY A 113 7.27 -18.14 -8.22
C GLY A 113 6.49 -16.86 -7.88
N VAL A 114 6.09 -16.11 -8.92
CA VAL A 114 5.26 -14.91 -8.76
C VAL A 114 3.83 -15.31 -8.43
N GLU A 115 3.32 -14.80 -7.33
CA GLU A 115 1.96 -15.02 -6.82
C GLU A 115 1.12 -13.73 -6.98
N PRO A 116 -0.22 -13.77 -6.85
CA PRO A 116 -1.09 -12.62 -7.10
C PRO A 116 -0.75 -11.39 -6.27
N GLN A 117 -0.43 -11.59 -4.99
CA GLN A 117 -0.04 -10.49 -4.12
C GLN A 117 1.30 -9.87 -4.54
N SER A 118 2.22 -10.69 -5.08
CA SER A 118 3.46 -10.20 -5.68
C SER A 118 3.16 -9.29 -6.88
N GLU A 119 2.19 -9.65 -7.72
CA GLU A 119 1.77 -8.81 -8.85
C GLU A 119 1.19 -7.46 -8.39
N THR A 120 0.37 -7.48 -7.34
CA THR A 120 -0.24 -6.27 -6.79
C THR A 120 0.81 -5.32 -6.23
N VAL A 121 1.69 -5.83 -5.37
CA VAL A 121 2.77 -5.03 -4.79
C VAL A 121 3.75 -4.54 -5.86
N TRP A 122 4.01 -5.37 -6.88
CA TRP A 122 4.84 -4.97 -8.01
C TRP A 122 4.23 -3.81 -8.80
N ARG A 123 2.93 -3.86 -9.11
CA ARG A 123 2.21 -2.75 -9.78
C ARG A 123 2.19 -1.49 -8.95
N GLN A 124 2.07 -1.60 -7.62
CA GLN A 124 2.18 -0.45 -6.73
C GLN A 124 3.59 0.17 -6.78
N ALA A 125 4.63 -0.66 -6.83
CA ALA A 125 5.99 -0.17 -7.00
C ALA A 125 6.22 0.50 -8.37
N ASP A 126 5.59 0.01 -9.43
CA ASP A 126 5.60 0.65 -10.75
C ASP A 126 4.94 2.04 -10.71
N LYS A 127 3.83 2.18 -9.98
CA LYS A 127 3.13 3.47 -9.81
C LYS A 127 4.03 4.58 -9.25
N TYR A 128 4.99 4.23 -8.41
CA TYR A 128 5.91 5.17 -7.78
C TYR A 128 7.34 5.12 -8.36
N ASP A 129 7.52 4.45 -9.49
CA ASP A 129 8.82 4.29 -10.17
C ASP A 129 9.95 3.81 -9.25
N VAL A 130 9.65 2.89 -8.34
CA VAL A 130 10.61 2.37 -7.36
C VAL A 130 11.51 1.33 -7.99
N PRO A 131 12.83 1.56 -8.16
CA PRO A 131 13.79 0.57 -8.62
C PRO A 131 13.84 -0.64 -7.69
N ARG A 132 13.99 -1.84 -8.26
CA ARG A 132 13.92 -3.10 -7.50
C ARG A 132 15.02 -4.06 -7.88
N ILE A 133 15.47 -4.82 -6.88
CA ILE A 133 16.18 -6.09 -7.07
C ILE A 133 15.28 -7.23 -6.64
N CYS A 134 15.44 -8.39 -7.26
CA CYS A 134 14.67 -9.59 -6.97
C CYS A 134 15.53 -10.59 -6.19
N PHE A 135 14.97 -11.17 -5.13
CA PHE A 135 15.61 -12.22 -4.35
C PHE A 135 14.73 -13.46 -4.35
N VAL A 136 15.19 -14.50 -5.07
CA VAL A 136 14.50 -15.81 -5.10
C VAL A 136 14.90 -16.58 -3.85
N ASN A 137 14.02 -16.60 -2.88
CA ASN A 137 14.21 -17.18 -1.55
C ASN A 137 13.73 -18.65 -1.52
N LYS A 138 14.03 -19.33 -0.45
CA LYS A 138 13.61 -20.72 -0.17
C LYS A 138 14.10 -21.73 -1.20
N MET A 139 15.29 -21.54 -1.72
CA MET A 139 15.93 -22.48 -2.64
C MET A 139 16.19 -23.87 -2.02
N ASP A 140 16.11 -23.97 -0.70
CA ASP A 140 16.21 -25.21 0.08
C ASP A 140 14.88 -25.99 0.17
N LYS A 141 13.77 -25.42 -0.26
CA LYS A 141 12.43 -26.03 -0.16
C LYS A 141 12.24 -27.08 -1.26
N LEU A 142 11.57 -28.18 -0.90
CA LEU A 142 11.21 -29.22 -1.87
C LEU A 142 10.35 -28.65 -3.01
N GLY A 143 10.78 -28.85 -4.24
CA GLY A 143 10.14 -28.29 -5.44
C GLY A 143 10.63 -26.88 -5.83
N ALA A 144 11.66 -26.35 -5.17
CA ALA A 144 12.24 -25.06 -5.54
C ALA A 144 12.91 -25.13 -6.91
N ASP A 145 12.54 -24.21 -7.80
CA ASP A 145 13.08 -24.04 -9.14
C ASP A 145 13.34 -22.56 -9.45
N PHE A 146 14.59 -22.18 -9.44
CA PHE A 146 15.02 -20.81 -9.73
C PHE A 146 14.60 -20.35 -11.13
N TYR A 147 14.78 -21.20 -12.13
CA TYR A 147 14.55 -20.83 -13.55
C TYR A 147 13.06 -20.66 -13.82
N PHE A 148 12.23 -21.53 -13.24
CA PHE A 148 10.79 -21.36 -13.28
C PHE A 148 10.36 -20.02 -12.64
N THR A 149 10.92 -19.67 -11.49
CA THR A 149 10.62 -18.40 -10.82
C THR A 149 10.99 -17.20 -11.68
N VAL A 150 12.16 -17.21 -12.35
CA VAL A 150 12.58 -16.18 -13.30
C VAL A 150 11.59 -16.07 -14.48
N ASP A 151 11.15 -17.20 -15.01
CA ASP A 151 10.15 -17.23 -16.10
C ASP A 151 8.83 -16.61 -15.66
N THR A 152 8.38 -16.82 -14.40
CA THR A 152 7.18 -16.19 -13.88
C THR A 152 7.32 -14.65 -13.75
N ILE A 153 8.51 -14.14 -13.46
CA ILE A 153 8.79 -12.69 -13.46
C ILE A 153 8.57 -12.11 -14.87
N VAL A 154 9.06 -12.78 -15.91
CA VAL A 154 8.83 -12.37 -17.29
C VAL A 154 7.36 -12.45 -17.67
N ASN A 155 6.72 -13.57 -17.42
CA ASN A 155 5.40 -13.88 -17.95
C ASN A 155 4.28 -13.15 -17.19
N ARG A 156 4.37 -13.06 -15.86
CA ARG A 156 3.33 -12.49 -15.00
C ARG A 156 3.54 -11.00 -14.71
N LEU A 157 4.77 -10.58 -14.43
CA LEU A 157 5.08 -9.19 -14.13
C LEU A 157 5.39 -8.36 -15.38
N LYS A 158 5.63 -9.00 -16.53
CA LYS A 158 6.08 -8.35 -17.78
C LYS A 158 7.36 -7.53 -17.57
N ALA A 159 8.16 -7.95 -16.60
CA ALA A 159 9.43 -7.32 -16.25
C ALA A 159 10.60 -7.99 -17.01
N LYS A 160 11.70 -7.26 -17.15
CA LYS A 160 12.97 -7.76 -17.72
C LYS A 160 13.93 -8.14 -16.59
N PRO A 161 13.98 -9.41 -16.16
CA PRO A 161 14.93 -9.84 -15.13
C PRO A 161 16.34 -9.84 -15.69
N LEU A 162 17.31 -9.42 -14.87
CA LEU A 162 18.72 -9.53 -15.15
C LEU A 162 19.34 -10.49 -14.15
N VAL A 163 19.58 -11.72 -14.57
CA VAL A 163 20.11 -12.76 -13.68
C VAL A 163 21.57 -12.48 -13.37
N LEU A 164 21.86 -12.23 -12.09
CA LEU A 164 23.22 -11.99 -11.58
C LEU A 164 23.83 -13.21 -10.89
N GLN A 165 22.98 -14.15 -10.47
CA GLN A 165 23.37 -15.37 -9.80
C GLN A 165 22.55 -16.55 -10.30
N ILE A 166 23.16 -17.71 -10.34
CA ILE A 166 22.45 -19.00 -10.50
C ILE A 166 22.70 -19.88 -9.29
N PRO A 167 21.76 -20.72 -8.89
CA PRO A 167 21.91 -21.56 -7.68
C PRO A 167 22.90 -22.71 -7.93
N ILE A 168 23.63 -23.08 -6.87
CA ILE A 168 24.42 -24.30 -6.80
C ILE A 168 23.59 -25.33 -6.03
N GLY A 169 23.03 -26.28 -6.77
CA GLY A 169 22.05 -27.23 -6.22
C GLY A 169 20.66 -26.64 -6.05
N ALA A 170 19.74 -27.47 -5.59
CA ALA A 170 18.39 -27.11 -5.25
C ALA A 170 17.90 -27.98 -4.10
N GLU A 171 16.86 -27.56 -3.40
CA GLU A 171 16.28 -28.28 -2.26
C GLU A 171 17.34 -28.54 -1.16
N ASN A 172 17.48 -29.79 -0.73
CA ASN A 172 18.46 -30.16 0.29
C ASN A 172 19.92 -30.01 -0.18
N ASP A 173 20.15 -30.02 -1.50
CA ASP A 173 21.46 -29.89 -2.11
C ASP A 173 21.85 -28.45 -2.43
N PHE A 174 21.00 -27.49 -2.09
CA PHE A 174 21.31 -26.08 -2.25
C PHE A 174 22.41 -25.65 -1.27
N VAL A 175 23.59 -25.34 -1.78
CA VAL A 175 24.78 -25.02 -0.97
C VAL A 175 25.33 -23.63 -1.21
N GLY A 176 24.93 -22.96 -2.27
CA GLY A 176 25.46 -21.66 -2.61
C GLY A 176 24.96 -21.12 -3.94
N VAL A 177 25.66 -20.13 -4.46
CA VAL A 177 25.32 -19.45 -5.71
C VAL A 177 26.54 -19.24 -6.58
N VAL A 178 26.36 -19.20 -7.89
CA VAL A 178 27.38 -18.74 -8.84
C VAL A 178 27.17 -17.25 -9.06
N ASP A 179 28.16 -16.47 -8.74
CA ASP A 179 28.19 -15.01 -8.98
C ASP A 179 28.65 -14.77 -10.45
N LEU A 180 27.73 -14.35 -11.29
CA LEU A 180 27.97 -14.15 -12.72
C LEU A 180 28.76 -12.86 -13.03
N VAL A 181 28.81 -11.91 -12.11
CA VAL A 181 29.59 -10.68 -12.30
C VAL A 181 31.09 -10.97 -12.19
N TYR A 182 31.48 -11.77 -11.21
CA TYR A 182 32.88 -12.16 -10.96
C TYR A 182 33.25 -13.55 -11.50
N MET A 183 32.26 -14.32 -11.98
CA MET A 183 32.45 -15.69 -12.46
C MET A 183 33.14 -16.59 -11.44
N ARG A 184 32.51 -16.68 -10.25
CA ARG A 184 32.99 -17.47 -9.11
C ARG A 184 31.83 -18.09 -8.36
N ALA A 185 32.10 -19.14 -7.61
CA ALA A 185 31.12 -19.74 -6.73
C ALA A 185 31.22 -19.17 -5.30
N LEU A 186 30.09 -18.86 -4.69
CA LEU A 186 29.96 -18.51 -3.28
C LEU A 186 29.25 -19.67 -2.59
N VAL A 187 29.99 -20.36 -1.72
CA VAL A 187 29.53 -21.59 -1.06
C VAL A 187 29.52 -21.42 0.46
N TRP A 188 28.39 -21.73 1.07
CA TRP A 188 28.24 -21.76 2.53
C TRP A 188 28.54 -23.17 3.05
N PRO A 189 29.68 -23.37 3.74
CA PRO A 189 30.06 -24.68 4.25
C PRO A 189 29.19 -25.10 5.43
N GLY A 190 28.86 -26.38 5.50
CA GLY A 190 28.27 -27.00 6.68
C GLY A 190 26.77 -27.27 6.60
N ASP A 191 26.34 -28.32 7.32
CA ASP A 191 24.97 -28.59 7.65
C ASP A 191 24.46 -27.55 8.67
N ALA A 192 23.21 -27.13 8.52
CA ALA A 192 22.55 -26.16 9.40
C ALA A 192 22.55 -26.56 10.91
N LYS A 193 22.91 -27.78 11.24
CA LYS A 193 23.02 -28.30 12.60
C LYS A 193 24.41 -28.12 13.25
N GLY A 194 25.41 -27.70 12.48
CA GLY A 194 26.79 -27.60 12.96
C GLY A 194 27.53 -26.30 12.62
N ASP A 195 26.90 -25.36 11.89
CA ASP A 195 27.54 -24.09 11.56
C ASP A 195 27.47 -23.11 12.75
N VAL A 196 28.55 -23.05 13.52
CA VAL A 196 28.74 -22.12 14.63
C VAL A 196 28.70 -20.65 14.16
N THR A 197 28.91 -20.39 12.85
CA THR A 197 28.94 -19.04 12.26
C THR A 197 27.56 -18.56 11.83
N MET A 198 26.54 -19.41 11.86
CA MET A 198 25.19 -19.11 11.38
C MET A 198 25.17 -18.48 9.97
N GLY A 199 25.99 -19.01 9.05
CA GLY A 199 26.11 -18.50 7.69
C GLY A 199 26.85 -17.16 7.55
N ALA A 200 27.52 -16.67 8.60
CA ALA A 200 28.25 -15.40 8.52
C ALA A 200 29.50 -15.49 7.61
N LYS A 201 29.99 -16.70 7.35
CA LYS A 201 31.14 -16.94 6.47
C LYS A 201 30.73 -17.84 5.30
N TYR A 202 31.16 -17.45 4.14
CA TYR A 202 31.09 -18.26 2.92
C TYR A 202 32.47 -18.32 2.27
N GLU A 203 32.69 -19.35 1.45
CA GLU A 203 33.92 -19.55 0.73
C GLU A 203 33.76 -19.16 -0.72
N ILE A 204 34.79 -18.53 -1.28
CA ILE A 204 34.88 -18.23 -2.70
C ILE A 204 35.62 -19.39 -3.35
N GLN A 205 34.97 -20.04 -4.29
CA GLN A 205 35.46 -21.23 -4.99
C GLN A 205 35.34 -21.08 -6.51
N GLU A 206 35.95 -21.97 -7.24
CA GLU A 206 35.72 -22.09 -8.66
C GLU A 206 34.31 -22.63 -8.94
N ILE A 207 33.74 -22.26 -10.08
CA ILE A 207 32.41 -22.71 -10.49
C ILE A 207 32.44 -24.24 -10.63
N PRO A 208 31.48 -24.98 -10.05
CA PRO A 208 31.37 -26.43 -10.23
C PRO A 208 31.32 -26.81 -11.69
N ALA A 209 32.05 -27.90 -12.05
CA ALA A 209 32.22 -28.30 -13.45
C ALA A 209 30.91 -28.54 -14.22
N ASP A 210 29.88 -29.03 -13.52
CA ASP A 210 28.54 -29.27 -14.06
C ASP A 210 27.72 -27.99 -14.29
N LEU A 211 28.14 -26.86 -13.73
CA LEU A 211 27.48 -25.55 -13.88
C LEU A 211 28.24 -24.59 -14.80
N VAL A 212 29.44 -24.91 -15.24
CA VAL A 212 30.27 -24.00 -16.04
C VAL A 212 29.57 -23.58 -17.33
N ASP A 213 28.99 -24.53 -18.08
CA ASP A 213 28.32 -24.23 -19.34
C ASP A 213 27.11 -23.31 -19.11
N LYS A 214 26.31 -23.59 -18.10
CA LYS A 214 25.15 -22.78 -17.74
C LYS A 214 25.53 -21.40 -17.19
N ALA A 215 26.61 -21.33 -16.41
CA ALA A 215 27.16 -20.06 -15.95
C ALA A 215 27.65 -19.21 -17.13
N ASN A 216 28.30 -19.79 -18.12
CA ASN A 216 28.74 -19.08 -19.33
C ASN A 216 27.55 -18.58 -20.16
N GLU A 217 26.50 -19.40 -20.33
CA GLU A 217 25.27 -19.00 -21.03
C GLU A 217 24.64 -17.76 -20.37
N TYR A 218 24.41 -17.81 -19.05
CA TYR A 218 23.83 -16.68 -18.32
C TYR A 218 24.76 -15.48 -18.23
N ARG A 219 26.09 -15.69 -18.17
CA ARG A 219 27.09 -14.64 -18.26
C ARG A 219 27.04 -13.92 -19.62
N GLU A 220 26.89 -14.65 -20.71
CA GLU A 220 26.74 -14.06 -22.05
C GLU A 220 25.49 -13.19 -22.13
N MET A 221 24.34 -13.68 -21.66
CA MET A 221 23.10 -12.89 -21.59
C MET A 221 23.27 -11.61 -20.75
N LEU A 222 23.96 -11.70 -19.60
CA LEU A 222 24.28 -10.56 -18.76
C LEU A 222 25.14 -9.54 -19.50
N MET A 223 26.21 -9.99 -20.17
CA MET A 223 27.15 -9.14 -20.86
C MET A 223 26.52 -8.47 -22.07
N GLU A 224 25.67 -9.14 -22.83
CA GLU A 224 24.91 -8.55 -23.92
C GLU A 224 24.03 -7.40 -23.42
N THR A 225 23.28 -7.62 -22.34
CA THR A 225 22.44 -6.58 -21.76
C THR A 225 23.24 -5.39 -21.22
N VAL A 226 24.37 -5.66 -20.57
CA VAL A 226 25.28 -4.61 -20.09
C VAL A 226 25.88 -3.81 -21.24
N ALA A 227 26.32 -4.48 -22.31
CA ALA A 227 26.90 -3.83 -23.49
C ALA A 227 25.85 -2.94 -24.21
N GLU A 228 24.63 -3.39 -24.37
CA GLU A 228 23.54 -2.62 -25.00
C GLU A 228 23.18 -1.34 -24.24
N SER A 229 23.50 -1.22 -22.97
CA SER A 229 23.16 -0.07 -22.13
C SER A 229 23.94 1.22 -22.42
N ASP A 230 25.11 1.11 -23.09
CA ASP A 230 26.01 2.23 -23.30
C ASP A 230 26.85 2.00 -24.56
N GLU A 231 26.94 3.02 -25.42
CA GLU A 231 27.68 2.92 -26.71
C GLU A 231 29.17 2.57 -26.52
N VAL A 232 29.81 3.09 -25.49
CA VAL A 232 31.23 2.82 -25.20
C VAL A 232 31.42 1.37 -24.78
N LEU A 233 30.50 0.83 -23.95
CA LEU A 233 30.55 -0.57 -23.54
C LEU A 233 30.25 -1.50 -24.70
N LEU A 234 29.35 -1.10 -25.59
CA LEU A 234 28.99 -1.85 -26.79
C LEU A 234 30.20 -1.96 -27.75
N GLU A 235 30.90 -0.85 -28.00
CA GLU A 235 32.09 -0.85 -28.81
C GLU A 235 33.22 -1.73 -28.25
N LYS A 236 33.46 -1.67 -26.94
CA LYS A 236 34.41 -2.53 -26.23
C LYS A 236 34.05 -4.01 -26.38
N TYR A 237 32.80 -4.34 -26.12
CA TYR A 237 32.32 -5.72 -26.16
C TYR A 237 32.44 -6.34 -27.56
N PHE A 238 32.02 -5.62 -28.61
CA PHE A 238 32.20 -6.07 -30.01
C PHE A 238 33.65 -6.03 -30.47
N GLY A 239 34.45 -5.16 -29.89
CA GLY A 239 35.91 -5.11 -30.15
C GLY A 239 36.68 -6.28 -29.51
N GLY A 240 36.03 -7.10 -28.71
CA GLY A 240 36.64 -8.22 -28.01
C GLY A 240 37.44 -7.81 -26.77
N GLU A 241 37.23 -6.59 -26.28
CA GLU A 241 37.81 -6.12 -25.01
C GLU A 241 36.99 -6.64 -23.84
N GLU A 242 37.64 -7.07 -22.76
CA GLU A 242 36.97 -7.44 -21.52
C GLU A 242 36.52 -6.17 -20.79
N LEU A 243 35.25 -6.16 -20.35
CA LEU A 243 34.70 -5.14 -19.48
C LEU A 243 35.19 -5.37 -18.04
N THR A 244 35.57 -4.30 -17.37
CA THR A 244 35.94 -4.36 -15.94
C THR A 244 34.70 -4.62 -15.06
N HIS A 245 34.92 -5.17 -13.89
CA HIS A 245 33.83 -5.38 -12.92
C HIS A 245 33.12 -4.07 -12.54
N GLU A 246 33.85 -2.97 -12.48
CA GLU A 246 33.34 -1.64 -12.21
C GLU A 246 32.41 -1.13 -13.31
N GLU A 247 32.83 -1.33 -14.59
CA GLU A 247 31.99 -1.01 -15.76
C GLU A 247 30.71 -1.83 -15.77
N ILE A 248 30.81 -3.13 -15.51
CA ILE A 248 29.64 -4.03 -15.44
C ILE A 248 28.68 -3.59 -14.33
N LYS A 249 29.19 -3.39 -13.12
CA LYS A 249 28.37 -2.94 -11.98
C LYS A 249 27.76 -1.57 -12.21
N GLY A 250 28.51 -0.64 -12.77
CA GLY A 250 28.03 0.70 -13.10
C GLY A 250 26.88 0.68 -14.11
N ALA A 251 26.97 -0.17 -15.13
CA ALA A 251 25.93 -0.35 -16.13
C ALA A 251 24.66 -1.01 -15.51
N ILE A 252 24.83 -2.05 -14.73
CA ILE A 252 23.71 -2.71 -14.01
C ILE A 252 23.01 -1.70 -13.09
N ARG A 253 23.76 -0.91 -12.32
CA ARG A 253 23.21 0.14 -11.46
C ARG A 253 22.40 1.15 -12.24
N LYS A 254 22.93 1.68 -13.33
CA LYS A 254 22.28 2.67 -14.21
C LYS A 254 20.93 2.14 -14.72
N MET A 255 20.91 0.93 -15.27
CA MET A 255 19.72 0.30 -15.80
C MET A 255 18.70 -0.04 -14.68
N THR A 256 19.17 -0.44 -13.52
CA THR A 256 18.31 -0.75 -12.36
C THR A 256 17.62 0.51 -11.82
N ILE A 257 18.37 1.60 -11.67
CA ILE A 257 17.82 2.89 -11.23
C ILE A 257 16.79 3.42 -12.24
N ALA A 258 17.01 3.19 -13.53
CA ALA A 258 16.07 3.55 -14.60
C ALA A 258 14.88 2.58 -14.71
N SER A 259 14.82 1.54 -13.88
CA SER A 259 13.79 0.48 -13.94
C SER A 259 13.70 -0.23 -15.31
N GLU A 260 14.79 -0.24 -16.07
CA GLU A 260 14.89 -0.96 -17.35
C GLU A 260 15.10 -2.46 -17.16
N VAL A 261 15.84 -2.82 -16.11
CA VAL A 261 16.07 -4.21 -15.71
C VAL A 261 15.92 -4.37 -14.19
N TYR A 262 15.72 -5.62 -13.79
CA TYR A 262 15.58 -5.99 -12.39
C TYR A 262 16.61 -7.09 -12.06
N PRO A 263 17.70 -6.78 -11.36
CA PRO A 263 18.68 -7.77 -10.93
C PRO A 263 18.05 -8.90 -10.15
N VAL A 264 18.38 -10.14 -10.47
CA VAL A 264 17.85 -11.34 -9.80
C VAL A 264 18.98 -12.09 -9.12
N LEU A 265 18.80 -12.29 -7.81
CA LEU A 265 19.66 -13.07 -6.94
C LEU A 265 18.85 -14.24 -6.35
N CYS A 266 19.52 -15.19 -5.73
CA CYS A 266 18.86 -16.31 -5.09
C CYS A 266 19.54 -16.70 -3.79
N GLY A 267 18.79 -17.41 -2.95
CA GLY A 267 19.29 -17.88 -1.67
C GLY A 267 18.22 -18.61 -0.85
N SER A 268 18.57 -18.86 0.40
CA SER A 268 17.67 -19.34 1.43
C SER A 268 17.96 -18.59 2.71
N ALA A 269 17.10 -17.66 3.06
CA ALA A 269 17.21 -16.91 4.30
C ALA A 269 17.13 -17.83 5.53
N PHE A 270 16.24 -18.82 5.48
CA PHE A 270 16.09 -19.79 6.55
C PHE A 270 17.38 -20.62 6.81
N LYS A 271 18.07 -21.01 5.74
CA LYS A 271 19.36 -21.73 5.81
C LYS A 271 20.57 -20.82 5.93
N ASN A 272 20.37 -19.51 6.07
CA ASN A 272 21.43 -18.50 6.21
C ASN A 272 22.38 -18.45 4.99
N ARG A 273 21.83 -18.60 3.77
CA ARG A 273 22.61 -18.64 2.52
C ARG A 273 22.15 -17.59 1.54
N GLY A 274 23.06 -16.81 1.02
CA GLY A 274 22.80 -15.83 -0.05
C GLY A 274 22.37 -14.43 0.41
N VAL A 275 22.24 -14.15 1.70
CA VAL A 275 21.77 -12.84 2.21
C VAL A 275 22.86 -11.77 2.10
N GLN A 276 24.13 -12.10 2.40
CA GLN A 276 25.22 -11.13 2.29
C GLN A 276 25.42 -10.63 0.85
N PRO A 277 25.45 -11.49 -0.19
CA PRO A 277 25.48 -11.01 -1.57
C PRO A 277 24.27 -10.16 -1.95
N MET A 278 23.10 -10.40 -1.38
CA MET A 278 21.94 -9.56 -1.56
C MET A 278 22.15 -8.17 -0.93
N LEU A 279 22.74 -8.07 0.27
CA LEU A 279 23.10 -6.79 0.87
C LEU A 279 24.14 -6.02 0.04
N ASP A 280 25.13 -6.73 -0.54
CA ASP A 280 26.07 -6.14 -1.47
C ASP A 280 25.33 -5.58 -2.70
N ALA A 281 24.37 -6.31 -3.24
CA ALA A 281 23.56 -5.87 -4.37
C ALA A 281 22.68 -4.64 -4.04
N VAL A 282 22.15 -4.53 -2.83
CA VAL A 282 21.42 -3.35 -2.35
C VAL A 282 22.34 -2.11 -2.43
N VAL A 283 23.57 -2.22 -1.96
CA VAL A 283 24.54 -1.13 -1.97
C VAL A 283 24.99 -0.82 -3.40
N ASP A 284 25.26 -1.85 -4.20
CA ASP A 284 25.83 -1.70 -5.54
C ASP A 284 24.81 -1.20 -6.58
N TYR A 285 23.55 -1.62 -6.51
CA TYR A 285 22.58 -1.45 -7.60
C TYR A 285 21.36 -0.60 -7.25
N LEU A 286 20.94 -0.52 -6.01
CA LEU A 286 19.81 0.32 -5.63
C LEU A 286 20.23 1.78 -5.46
N PRO A 287 19.32 2.74 -5.73
CA PRO A 287 19.65 4.16 -5.68
C PRO A 287 19.88 4.68 -4.26
N SER A 288 20.73 5.68 -4.17
CA SER A 288 20.80 6.59 -3.04
C SER A 288 19.77 7.72 -3.18
N PRO A 289 19.50 8.53 -2.15
CA PRO A 289 18.64 9.71 -2.28
C PRO A 289 19.08 10.69 -3.37
N LEU A 290 20.35 10.69 -3.77
CA LEU A 290 20.91 11.55 -4.82
C LEU A 290 20.68 11.00 -6.24
N ASP A 291 20.39 9.72 -6.38
CA ASP A 291 20.19 9.06 -7.66
C ASP A 291 18.74 9.10 -8.16
N VAL A 292 17.81 9.40 -7.26
CA VAL A 292 16.39 9.54 -7.60
C VAL A 292 16.09 10.93 -8.11
N PRO A 293 15.07 11.12 -8.98
CA PRO A 293 14.66 12.45 -9.42
C PRO A 293 14.33 13.36 -8.25
N ALA A 294 14.52 14.68 -8.44
CA ALA A 294 14.02 15.67 -7.50
C ALA A 294 12.52 15.50 -7.26
N ILE A 295 12.08 15.67 -6.02
CA ILE A 295 10.66 15.55 -5.73
C ILE A 295 9.91 16.78 -6.21
N GLU A 296 8.83 16.56 -6.93
CA GLU A 296 7.92 17.61 -7.37
C GLU A 296 6.90 17.94 -6.28
N ALA A 297 6.73 19.21 -6.01
CA ALA A 297 5.75 19.74 -5.09
C ALA A 297 4.97 20.87 -5.75
N LYS A 298 3.80 21.17 -5.22
CA LYS A 298 2.93 22.26 -5.70
C LYS A 298 2.95 23.44 -4.74
N ASP A 299 2.78 24.63 -5.27
CA ASP A 299 2.55 25.80 -4.43
C ASP A 299 1.15 25.71 -3.77
N PRO A 300 1.03 25.88 -2.44
CA PRO A 300 -0.26 25.78 -1.75
C PRO A 300 -1.32 26.78 -2.22
N LYS A 301 -0.90 27.86 -2.86
CA LYS A 301 -1.78 28.94 -3.36
C LYS A 301 -2.13 28.80 -4.83
N ASN A 302 -1.30 28.10 -5.59
CA ASN A 302 -1.48 27.89 -7.02
C ASN A 302 -0.93 26.50 -7.41
N GLU A 303 -1.80 25.54 -7.52
CA GLU A 303 -1.46 24.12 -7.82
C GLU A 303 -0.86 23.92 -9.22
N GLU A 304 -0.93 24.91 -10.11
CA GLU A 304 -0.29 24.86 -11.43
C GLU A 304 1.23 25.11 -11.37
N ILE A 305 1.71 25.69 -10.27
CA ILE A 305 3.13 25.96 -10.06
C ILE A 305 3.78 24.72 -9.44
N ILE A 306 4.66 24.07 -10.22
CA ILE A 306 5.47 22.94 -9.76
C ILE A 306 6.80 23.49 -9.23
N ILE A 307 7.18 23.05 -8.04
CA ILE A 307 8.42 23.41 -7.36
C ILE A 307 9.20 22.13 -7.08
N GLU A 308 10.42 22.05 -7.58
CA GLU A 308 11.30 20.91 -7.29
C GLU A 308 12.02 21.09 -5.94
N ARG A 309 12.23 19.98 -5.25
CA ARG A 309 13.06 19.90 -4.04
C ARG A 309 14.11 18.80 -4.21
N HIS A 310 15.33 19.12 -3.88
CA HIS A 310 16.48 18.22 -3.96
C HIS A 310 16.90 17.76 -2.55
N PRO A 311 17.56 16.64 -2.40
CA PRO A 311 18.09 16.16 -1.11
C PRO A 311 19.31 16.97 -0.67
N ASP A 312 19.15 18.28 -0.57
CA ASP A 312 20.15 19.26 -0.17
C ASP A 312 19.76 19.85 1.20
N ARG A 313 20.74 19.88 2.09
CA ARG A 313 20.58 20.44 3.44
C ARG A 313 20.26 21.92 3.43
N ASP A 314 20.75 22.66 2.45
CA ASP A 314 20.63 24.12 2.38
C ASP A 314 19.34 24.57 1.68
N GLU A 315 18.59 23.65 1.06
CA GLU A 315 17.27 23.95 0.52
C GLU A 315 16.21 24.12 1.62
N PRO A 316 15.08 24.80 1.33
CA PRO A 316 13.97 24.90 2.27
C PRO A 316 13.47 23.52 2.71
N PHE A 317 13.18 23.37 4.00
CA PHE A 317 12.73 22.11 4.57
C PHE A 317 11.43 21.62 3.96
N THR A 318 11.42 20.38 3.53
CA THR A 318 10.24 19.68 3.02
C THR A 318 10.27 18.24 3.44
N ALA A 319 9.20 17.77 4.08
CA ALA A 319 9.05 16.39 4.51
C ALA A 319 7.62 15.89 4.31
N LEU A 320 7.47 14.60 4.13
CA LEU A 320 6.19 13.92 4.05
C LEU A 320 5.96 13.08 5.31
N ALA A 321 4.84 13.31 5.99
CA ALA A 321 4.37 12.45 7.06
C ALA A 321 3.67 11.23 6.43
N PHE A 322 4.27 10.07 6.48
CA PHE A 322 3.75 8.89 5.79
C PHE A 322 3.16 7.84 6.71
N LYS A 323 3.42 7.93 8.01
CA LYS A 323 2.88 6.99 8.99
C LYS A 323 2.74 7.62 10.37
N ILE A 324 1.67 7.26 11.07
CA ILE A 324 1.42 7.66 12.47
C ILE A 324 1.23 6.39 13.29
N VAL A 325 1.84 6.35 14.46
CA VAL A 325 1.75 5.24 15.41
C VAL A 325 1.48 5.80 16.80
N THR A 326 0.60 5.14 17.54
CA THR A 326 0.40 5.43 18.96
C THR A 326 1.41 4.64 19.79
N HIS A 327 2.43 5.34 20.30
CA HIS A 327 3.47 4.73 21.12
C HIS A 327 3.09 4.75 22.60
N PRO A 328 3.29 3.65 23.37
CA PRO A 328 2.85 3.56 24.78
C PRO A 328 3.43 4.65 25.68
N PHE A 329 4.69 5.08 25.44
CA PHE A 329 5.39 6.06 26.28
C PHE A 329 5.40 7.48 25.70
N PHE A 330 5.46 7.62 24.38
CA PHE A 330 5.60 8.93 23.72
C PHE A 330 4.28 9.47 23.18
N GLY A 331 3.22 8.68 23.24
CA GLY A 331 1.94 9.04 22.64
C GLY A 331 2.01 8.98 21.11
N ARG A 332 1.70 10.06 20.44
CA ARG A 332 1.68 10.12 18.98
C ARG A 332 3.08 10.27 18.40
N LEU A 333 3.51 9.28 17.64
CA LEU A 333 4.77 9.22 16.92
C LEU A 333 4.49 9.33 15.42
N THR A 334 5.08 10.31 14.76
CA THR A 334 4.90 10.54 13.33
C THR A 334 6.18 10.22 12.57
N TYR A 335 6.10 9.30 11.62
CA TYR A 335 7.20 8.98 10.72
C TYR A 335 7.20 9.94 9.54
N ILE A 336 8.37 10.53 9.29
CA ILE A 336 8.57 11.49 8.21
C ILE A 336 9.74 11.07 7.31
N ARG A 337 9.58 11.26 6.00
CA ARG A 337 10.67 11.27 5.03
C ARG A 337 11.04 12.71 4.75
N VAL A 338 12.28 13.07 4.98
CA VAL A 338 12.81 14.42 4.70
C VAL A 338 13.37 14.43 3.28
N TYR A 339 12.81 15.26 2.41
CA TYR A 339 13.22 15.40 1.01
C TYR A 339 14.21 16.52 0.79
N SER A 340 14.12 17.61 1.56
CA SER A 340 15.04 18.75 1.47
C SER A 340 15.19 19.42 2.83
N GLY A 341 16.29 20.14 2.99
CA GLY A 341 16.52 20.98 4.15
C GLY A 341 17.06 20.29 5.38
N HIS A 342 17.09 21.05 6.46
CA HIS A 342 17.59 20.61 7.77
C HIS A 342 16.84 21.38 8.87
N LEU A 343 16.48 20.72 9.94
CA LEU A 343 15.88 21.31 11.12
C LEU A 343 16.39 20.67 12.41
N ASP A 344 16.60 21.49 13.42
CA ASP A 344 16.92 21.03 14.76
C ASP A 344 15.64 20.67 15.55
N SER A 345 15.83 19.82 16.56
CA SER A 345 14.78 19.49 17.53
C SER A 345 14.23 20.79 18.16
N GLY A 346 12.91 20.90 18.26
CA GLY A 346 12.24 22.09 18.75
C GLY A 346 11.91 23.15 17.70
N ALA A 347 12.32 22.96 16.45
CA ALA A 347 12.03 23.91 15.36
C ALA A 347 10.52 23.96 15.00
N GLN A 348 10.10 25.11 14.53
CA GLN A 348 8.76 25.31 13.97
C GLN A 348 8.72 24.90 12.52
N VAL A 349 7.62 24.26 12.13
CA VAL A 349 7.29 23.88 10.76
C VAL A 349 5.85 24.26 10.46
N VAL A 350 5.50 24.30 9.19
CA VAL A 350 4.12 24.47 8.74
C VAL A 350 3.65 23.14 8.12
N ASN A 351 2.52 22.66 8.60
CA ASN A 351 1.77 21.64 7.87
C ASN A 351 1.10 22.35 6.70
N ALA A 352 1.73 22.28 5.53
CA ALA A 352 1.28 23.03 4.35
C ALA A 352 -0.04 22.49 3.78
N THR A 353 -0.34 21.23 3.98
CA THR A 353 -1.62 20.61 3.56
C THR A 353 -2.81 21.21 4.32
N LYS A 354 -2.64 21.48 5.61
CA LYS A 354 -3.70 22.01 6.49
C LYS A 354 -3.55 23.49 6.82
N GLY A 355 -2.46 24.12 6.42
CA GLY A 355 -2.16 25.53 6.73
C GLY A 355 -1.90 25.80 8.21
N LYS A 356 -1.50 24.79 9.00
CA LYS A 356 -1.29 24.91 10.44
C LYS A 356 0.19 24.93 10.82
N LYS A 357 0.55 25.82 11.77
CA LYS A 357 1.89 25.82 12.36
C LYS A 357 2.00 24.72 13.40
N GLU A 358 3.09 23.96 13.32
CA GLU A 358 3.41 22.90 14.26
C GLU A 358 4.88 22.97 14.72
N ARG A 359 5.23 22.16 15.68
CA ARG A 359 6.58 22.12 16.23
C ARG A 359 7.08 20.68 16.28
N ILE A 360 8.25 20.44 15.70
CA ILE A 360 8.95 19.16 15.85
C ILE A 360 9.55 19.13 17.27
N GLY A 361 9.11 18.16 18.07
CA GLY A 361 9.63 17.92 19.41
C GLY A 361 10.90 17.08 19.36
N LYS A 362 10.92 15.95 20.07
CA LYS A 362 12.04 15.00 19.99
C LYS A 362 12.02 14.25 18.66
N ILE A 363 13.22 13.93 18.21
CA ILE A 363 13.46 13.24 16.94
C ILE A 363 14.16 11.93 17.26
N PHE A 364 13.73 10.85 16.59
CA PHE A 364 14.31 9.53 16.73
C PHE A 364 14.69 8.92 15.38
N GLN A 365 15.79 8.22 15.36
CA GLN A 365 16.10 7.22 14.36
C GLN A 365 15.75 5.85 14.94
N MET A 366 15.08 5.01 14.16
CA MET A 366 14.61 3.71 14.63
C MET A 366 15.67 2.65 14.36
N HIS A 367 16.13 1.99 15.41
CA HIS A 367 17.10 0.88 15.38
C HIS A 367 16.43 -0.37 15.96
N ALA A 368 15.81 -1.17 15.13
CA ALA A 368 14.99 -2.30 15.58
C ALA A 368 13.86 -1.81 16.54
N ASN A 369 13.84 -2.32 17.76
CA ASN A 369 12.86 -1.92 18.79
C ASN A 369 13.35 -0.77 19.69
N LYS A 370 14.40 -0.04 19.25
CA LYS A 370 14.98 1.04 20.06
C LYS A 370 14.88 2.37 19.32
N GLU A 371 14.31 3.35 19.99
CA GLU A 371 14.30 4.73 19.55
C GLU A 371 15.65 5.38 19.92
N MET A 372 16.45 5.70 18.93
CA MET A 372 17.72 6.41 19.12
C MET A 372 17.49 7.91 18.92
N PRO A 373 17.59 8.72 19.98
CA PRO A 373 17.40 10.16 19.86
C PRO A 373 18.50 10.78 19.01
N VAL A 374 18.09 11.70 18.14
CA VAL A 374 18.97 12.54 17.33
C VAL A 374 18.57 13.99 17.50
N ASP A 375 19.51 14.92 17.29
CA ASP A 375 19.30 16.33 17.57
C ASP A 375 18.65 17.09 16.40
N SER A 376 18.71 16.54 15.19
CA SER A 376 18.21 17.18 13.99
C SER A 376 17.70 16.20 12.95
N VAL A 377 16.86 16.68 12.03
CA VAL A 377 16.47 16.01 10.81
C VAL A 377 17.18 16.63 9.61
N THR A 378 17.61 15.81 8.66
CA THR A 378 18.27 16.27 7.45
C THR A 378 17.75 15.52 6.23
N ALA A 379 17.83 16.17 5.06
CA ALA A 379 17.39 15.63 3.78
C ALA A 379 17.96 14.22 3.49
N GLY A 380 17.15 13.38 2.88
CA GLY A 380 17.52 12.05 2.44
C GLY A 380 17.29 10.93 3.45
N HIS A 381 16.81 11.22 4.65
CA HIS A 381 16.61 10.24 5.72
C HIS A 381 15.15 10.14 6.17
N ILE A 382 14.89 9.08 6.94
CA ILE A 382 13.60 8.77 7.56
C ILE A 382 13.76 8.90 9.07
N TYR A 383 12.83 9.61 9.69
CA TYR A 383 12.83 9.83 11.15
C TYR A 383 11.44 9.56 11.73
N ALA A 384 11.41 9.30 13.04
CA ALA A 384 10.20 9.34 13.84
C ALA A 384 10.24 10.57 14.74
N VAL A 385 9.20 11.38 14.74
CA VAL A 385 9.15 12.63 15.49
C VAL A 385 7.91 12.70 16.38
N ILE A 386 8.04 13.38 17.52
CA ILE A 386 6.92 13.71 18.40
C ILE A 386 6.68 15.20 18.41
N GLY A 387 5.49 15.62 18.83
CA GLY A 387 5.10 17.03 18.93
C GLY A 387 4.17 17.54 17.86
N LEU A 388 3.97 16.77 16.78
CA LEU A 388 3.01 17.09 15.72
C LEU A 388 1.60 16.68 16.17
N LYS A 389 0.71 17.64 16.37
CA LYS A 389 -0.64 17.40 16.92
C LYS A 389 -1.71 17.23 15.86
N ASP A 390 -1.63 18.06 14.81
CA ASP A 390 -2.63 18.14 13.75
C ASP A 390 -2.23 17.38 12.46
N THR A 391 -0.98 16.96 12.34
CA THR A 391 -0.46 16.24 11.17
C THR A 391 -1.05 14.86 11.07
N THR A 392 -1.55 14.50 9.91
CA THR A 392 -2.04 13.16 9.57
C THR A 392 -1.22 12.54 8.45
N THR A 393 -1.43 11.25 8.20
CA THR A 393 -0.75 10.54 7.11
C THR A 393 -1.03 11.19 5.76
N GLY A 394 0.03 11.47 5.00
CA GLY A 394 -0.04 12.15 3.71
C GLY A 394 0.18 13.66 3.77
N ASP A 395 0.22 14.25 4.96
CA ASP A 395 0.45 15.68 5.10
C ASP A 395 1.91 16.06 4.79
N THR A 396 2.10 17.23 4.21
CA THR A 396 3.41 17.81 3.94
C THR A 396 3.80 18.80 5.03
N LEU A 397 5.00 18.61 5.56
CA LEU A 397 5.65 19.56 6.46
C LEU A 397 6.65 20.38 5.67
N SER A 398 6.57 21.70 5.76
CA SER A 398 7.46 22.59 5.02
C SER A 398 7.96 23.78 5.83
N ASP A 399 8.97 24.44 5.28
CA ASP A 399 9.43 25.74 5.78
C ASP A 399 8.31 26.78 5.71
N SER A 400 8.22 27.66 6.72
CA SER A 400 7.14 28.65 6.81
C SER A 400 7.17 29.71 5.72
N SER A 401 8.35 30.02 5.20
CA SER A 401 8.56 31.06 4.17
C SER A 401 8.47 30.51 2.75
N ASN A 402 8.71 29.21 2.57
CA ASN A 402 8.76 28.53 1.28
C ASN A 402 7.86 27.29 1.30
N GLN A 403 6.57 27.51 1.53
CA GLN A 403 5.61 26.43 1.65
C GLN A 403 5.38 25.73 0.32
N VAL A 404 5.38 24.42 0.37
CA VAL A 404 5.03 23.53 -0.75
C VAL A 404 4.18 22.39 -0.24
N VAL A 405 3.37 21.81 -1.12
CA VAL A 405 2.57 20.61 -0.86
C VAL A 405 3.00 19.51 -1.83
N LEU A 406 3.42 18.39 -1.28
CA LEU A 406 3.69 17.19 -2.04
C LEU A 406 2.35 16.57 -2.49
N GLU A 407 2.38 15.79 -3.56
CA GLU A 407 1.21 15.05 -4.00
C GLU A 407 0.64 14.21 -2.86
N SER A 408 -0.67 14.32 -2.63
CA SER A 408 -1.35 13.57 -1.59
C SER A 408 -1.42 12.09 -1.94
N MET A 409 -1.25 11.24 -0.93
CA MET A 409 -1.51 9.81 -1.08
C MET A 409 -3.01 9.58 -1.22
N THR A 410 -3.41 8.83 -2.23
CA THR A 410 -4.79 8.36 -2.42
C THR A 410 -4.95 7.00 -1.79
N PHE A 411 -6.00 6.84 -1.00
CA PHE A 411 -6.28 5.58 -0.31
C PHE A 411 -7.57 4.97 -0.85
N PRO A 412 -7.61 3.63 -1.05
CA PRO A 412 -8.83 2.97 -1.50
C PRO A 412 -9.93 3.08 -0.45
N GLU A 413 -11.16 3.13 -0.90
CA GLU A 413 -12.32 3.09 -0.01
C GLU A 413 -12.50 1.67 0.58
N PRO A 414 -12.88 1.57 1.85
CA PRO A 414 -13.12 0.29 2.50
C PRO A 414 -14.32 -0.44 1.88
N VAL A 415 -14.23 -1.75 1.81
CA VAL A 415 -15.21 -2.61 1.10
C VAL A 415 -16.04 -3.50 2.01
N ILE A 416 -15.67 -3.60 3.28
CA ILE A 416 -16.35 -4.42 4.29
C ILE A 416 -16.68 -3.58 5.53
N GLU A 417 -17.78 -3.89 6.19
CA GLU A 417 -18.20 -3.20 7.39
C GLU A 417 -18.69 -4.14 8.49
N VAL A 418 -18.55 -3.70 9.73
CA VAL A 418 -18.99 -4.43 10.93
C VAL A 418 -19.59 -3.44 11.91
N ALA A 419 -20.73 -3.79 12.49
CA ALA A 419 -21.30 -3.05 13.60
C ALA A 419 -20.58 -3.42 14.90
N ILE A 420 -20.25 -2.43 15.71
CA ILE A 420 -19.63 -2.60 17.02
C ILE A 420 -20.44 -1.90 18.10
N GLU A 421 -20.77 -2.62 19.18
CA GLU A 421 -21.58 -2.14 20.28
C GLU A 421 -20.81 -2.30 21.60
N PRO A 422 -20.53 -1.20 22.33
CA PRO A 422 -19.88 -1.28 23.64
C PRO A 422 -20.82 -1.97 24.64
N LYS A 423 -20.26 -2.79 25.54
CA LYS A 423 -21.04 -3.51 26.55
C LYS A 423 -21.53 -2.61 27.70
N THR A 424 -20.78 -1.58 28.04
CA THR A 424 -21.04 -0.64 29.10
C THR A 424 -20.83 0.81 28.68
N LYS A 425 -21.34 1.77 29.51
CA LYS A 425 -21.06 3.20 29.27
C LYS A 425 -19.55 3.53 29.34
N ALA A 426 -18.82 2.87 30.22
CA ALA A 426 -17.37 3.05 30.32
C ALA A 426 -16.65 2.53 29.06
N ASP A 427 -17.14 1.43 28.47
CA ASP A 427 -16.62 0.93 27.21
C ASP A 427 -16.94 1.85 26.03
N GLN A 428 -18.04 2.59 26.09
CA GLN A 428 -18.37 3.58 25.04
C GLN A 428 -17.33 4.72 24.97
N GLU A 429 -16.88 5.22 26.12
CA GLU A 429 -15.82 6.24 26.15
C GLU A 429 -14.49 5.70 25.64
N LYS A 430 -14.11 4.48 26.06
CA LYS A 430 -12.91 3.79 25.59
C LYS A 430 -12.98 3.48 24.08
N LEU A 431 -14.14 3.06 23.60
CA LEU A 431 -14.37 2.79 22.19
C LEU A 431 -14.18 4.07 21.36
N GLY A 432 -14.76 5.19 21.79
CA GLY A 432 -14.59 6.48 21.13
C GLY A 432 -13.11 6.89 21.01
N LEU A 433 -12.35 6.74 22.11
CA LEU A 433 -10.92 7.02 22.12
C LEU A 433 -10.12 6.06 21.20
N ALA A 434 -10.44 4.76 21.26
CA ALA A 434 -9.79 3.74 20.42
C ALA A 434 -10.04 4.01 18.94
N ILE A 435 -11.26 4.28 18.55
CA ILE A 435 -11.67 4.62 17.20
C ILE A 435 -10.91 5.84 16.69
N GLN A 436 -10.87 6.91 17.47
CA GLN A 436 -10.15 8.13 17.09
C GLN A 436 -8.67 7.84 16.81
N LYS A 437 -7.99 7.16 17.72
CA LYS A 437 -6.57 6.85 17.58
C LYS A 437 -6.28 5.91 16.40
N LEU A 438 -7.08 4.88 16.21
CA LEU A 438 -6.91 3.93 15.11
C LEU A 438 -7.19 4.60 13.75
N ALA A 439 -8.17 5.49 13.67
CA ALA A 439 -8.46 6.26 12.46
C ALA A 439 -7.34 7.28 12.12
N GLU A 440 -6.62 7.78 13.13
CA GLU A 440 -5.43 8.61 12.90
C GLU A 440 -4.25 7.82 12.34
N GLU A 441 -4.12 6.55 12.74
CA GLU A 441 -3.07 5.64 12.27
C GLU A 441 -3.36 5.09 10.88
N ASP A 442 -4.62 4.75 10.60
CA ASP A 442 -5.04 4.06 9.39
C ASP A 442 -6.10 4.86 8.61
N PRO A 443 -5.73 5.49 7.50
CA PRO A 443 -6.66 6.29 6.70
C PRO A 443 -7.73 5.47 5.97
N THR A 444 -7.60 4.13 5.87
CA THR A 444 -8.65 3.26 5.31
C THR A 444 -9.64 2.77 6.34
N PHE A 445 -9.35 2.96 7.61
CA PHE A 445 -10.30 2.71 8.68
C PHE A 445 -11.33 3.84 8.75
N ARG A 446 -12.57 3.55 8.42
CA ARG A 446 -13.68 4.49 8.47
C ARG A 446 -14.64 4.11 9.57
N VAL A 447 -15.21 5.11 10.20
CA VAL A 447 -16.21 4.93 11.25
C VAL A 447 -17.40 5.82 10.95
N GLU A 448 -18.58 5.25 11.05
CA GLU A 448 -19.82 5.94 10.85
C GLU A 448 -20.78 5.59 11.98
N GLN A 449 -21.45 6.58 12.49
CA GLN A 449 -22.52 6.38 13.45
C GLN A 449 -23.86 6.41 12.72
N ASN A 450 -24.58 5.31 12.71
CA ASN A 450 -25.90 5.25 12.13
C ASN A 450 -26.84 6.12 12.98
N SER A 451 -27.33 7.21 12.39
CA SER A 451 -28.18 8.19 13.07
C SER A 451 -29.56 7.63 13.45
N GLU A 452 -30.02 6.58 12.76
CA GLU A 452 -31.33 5.97 13.01
C GLU A 452 -31.26 4.88 14.09
N THR A 453 -30.25 4.04 14.04
CA THR A 453 -30.09 2.91 14.98
C THR A 453 -29.17 3.21 16.16
N GLY A 454 -28.39 4.30 16.10
CA GLY A 454 -27.35 4.63 17.08
C GLY A 454 -26.15 3.68 17.07
N GLN A 455 -26.11 2.73 16.16
CA GLN A 455 -25.01 1.79 16.03
C GLN A 455 -23.75 2.46 15.46
N THR A 456 -22.61 2.09 16.00
CA THR A 456 -21.31 2.45 15.42
C THR A 456 -20.90 1.37 14.43
N VAL A 457 -20.69 1.77 13.18
CA VAL A 457 -20.24 0.89 12.09
C VAL A 457 -18.79 1.24 11.78
N ILE A 458 -17.93 0.23 11.79
CA ILE A 458 -16.54 0.34 11.38
C ILE A 458 -16.35 -0.32 10.01
N ARG A 459 -15.56 0.31 9.16
CA ARG A 459 -15.28 -0.16 7.80
C ARG A 459 -13.80 -0.38 7.58
N GLY A 460 -13.44 -1.40 6.80
CA GLY A 460 -12.07 -1.76 6.51
C GLY A 460 -11.91 -2.44 5.14
N MET A 461 -10.67 -2.79 4.82
CA MET A 461 -10.29 -3.34 3.52
C MET A 461 -10.58 -4.84 3.38
N GLY A 462 -10.77 -5.56 4.48
CA GLY A 462 -11.07 -6.98 4.48
C GLY A 462 -11.37 -7.51 5.88
N GLU A 463 -11.77 -8.79 5.97
CA GLU A 463 -12.10 -9.42 7.26
C GLU A 463 -10.93 -9.41 8.23
N LEU A 464 -9.74 -9.75 7.75
CA LEU A 464 -8.53 -9.76 8.58
C LEU A 464 -8.19 -8.37 9.09
N HIS A 465 -8.35 -7.35 8.26
CA HIS A 465 -8.12 -5.96 8.66
C HIS A 465 -9.05 -5.55 9.82
N LEU A 466 -10.36 -5.81 9.69
CA LEU A 466 -11.32 -5.49 10.75
C LEU A 466 -11.09 -6.33 12.02
N ASP A 467 -10.78 -7.60 11.89
CA ASP A 467 -10.46 -8.49 13.03
C ASP A 467 -9.29 -7.94 13.84
N ILE A 468 -8.23 -7.50 13.16
CA ILE A 468 -7.05 -6.93 13.81
C ILE A 468 -7.40 -5.62 14.53
N LEU A 469 -8.16 -4.74 13.89
CA LEU A 469 -8.59 -3.48 14.51
C LEU A 469 -9.44 -3.71 15.75
N VAL A 470 -10.38 -4.64 15.70
CA VAL A 470 -11.22 -5.02 16.85
C VAL A 470 -10.37 -5.62 17.97
N ASP A 471 -9.44 -6.49 17.65
CA ASP A 471 -8.54 -7.10 18.64
C ASP A 471 -7.61 -6.06 19.27
N ARG A 472 -7.12 -5.08 18.49
CA ARG A 472 -6.37 -3.94 19.02
C ARG A 472 -7.20 -3.08 19.97
N MET A 473 -8.46 -2.81 19.65
CA MET A 473 -9.40 -2.12 20.56
C MET A 473 -9.50 -2.84 21.90
N LYS A 474 -9.60 -4.16 21.85
CA LYS A 474 -9.68 -4.99 23.06
C LYS A 474 -8.38 -5.03 23.86
N ARG A 475 -7.24 -5.29 23.21
CA ARG A 475 -5.93 -5.48 23.88
C ARG A 475 -5.30 -4.17 24.31
N GLU A 476 -5.23 -3.18 23.44
CA GLU A 476 -4.53 -1.92 23.68
C GLU A 476 -5.42 -0.93 24.48
N PHE A 477 -6.69 -0.83 24.14
CA PHE A 477 -7.61 0.16 24.71
C PHE A 477 -8.55 -0.42 25.77
N LYS A 478 -8.51 -1.74 26.00
CA LYS A 478 -9.35 -2.44 26.98
C LYS A 478 -10.86 -2.19 26.76
N VAL A 479 -11.28 -2.20 25.51
CA VAL A 479 -12.68 -2.06 25.11
C VAL A 479 -13.37 -3.42 25.15
N GLU A 480 -14.49 -3.51 25.87
CA GLU A 480 -15.39 -4.65 25.80
C GLU A 480 -16.59 -4.29 24.88
N ALA A 481 -16.68 -4.98 23.75
CA ALA A 481 -17.72 -4.72 22.77
C ALA A 481 -18.25 -6.01 22.13
N ASN A 482 -19.51 -5.96 21.68
CA ASN A 482 -20.09 -6.97 20.82
C ASN A 482 -19.85 -6.57 19.37
N VAL A 483 -19.38 -7.53 18.56
CA VAL A 483 -19.06 -7.32 17.15
C VAL A 483 -20.02 -8.13 16.30
N GLY A 484 -20.67 -7.48 15.34
CA GLY A 484 -21.58 -8.11 14.40
C GLY A 484 -20.84 -8.97 13.36
N LYS A 485 -21.62 -9.60 12.47
CA LYS A 485 -21.03 -10.31 11.33
C LYS A 485 -20.60 -9.32 10.25
N PRO A 486 -19.52 -9.60 9.52
CA PRO A 486 -19.12 -8.79 8.39
C PRO A 486 -20.23 -8.63 7.34
N GLN A 487 -20.37 -7.43 6.83
CA GLN A 487 -21.32 -7.07 5.78
C GLN A 487 -20.59 -6.41 4.63
N VAL A 488 -21.18 -6.47 3.45
CA VAL A 488 -20.64 -5.79 2.27
C VAL A 488 -20.97 -4.29 2.34
N ALA A 489 -19.98 -3.47 2.06
CA ALA A 489 -20.17 -2.02 1.91
C ALA A 489 -20.68 -1.70 0.51
N TYR A 490 -21.99 -1.71 0.33
CA TYR A 490 -22.61 -1.31 -0.94
C TYR A 490 -22.48 0.19 -1.19
N ARG A 491 -22.65 0.57 -2.47
CA ARG A 491 -22.75 1.95 -2.93
C ARG A 491 -23.97 2.11 -3.80
N GLU A 492 -24.43 3.33 -4.00
CA GLU A 492 -25.49 3.65 -4.94
C GLU A 492 -24.94 4.59 -6.03
N THR A 493 -25.51 4.52 -7.23
CA THR A 493 -25.17 5.41 -8.33
C THR A 493 -26.36 5.62 -9.23
N ILE A 494 -26.23 6.46 -10.24
CA ILE A 494 -27.25 6.73 -11.26
C ILE A 494 -26.82 6.22 -12.63
N ARG A 495 -27.78 5.88 -13.48
CA ARG A 495 -27.54 5.40 -14.86
C ARG A 495 -28.06 6.34 -15.94
N LYS A 496 -28.92 7.29 -15.58
CA LYS A 496 -29.51 8.24 -16.53
C LYS A 496 -29.19 9.67 -16.15
N THR A 497 -29.06 10.51 -17.15
CA THR A 497 -28.97 11.96 -16.99
C THR A 497 -30.37 12.53 -16.75
N VAL A 498 -30.48 13.45 -15.81
CA VAL A 498 -31.63 14.34 -15.63
C VAL A 498 -31.17 15.72 -16.05
N GLU A 499 -31.59 16.15 -17.26
CA GLU A 499 -31.09 17.39 -17.87
C GLU A 499 -31.55 18.64 -17.13
N ARG A 500 -32.70 18.57 -16.46
CA ARG A 500 -33.23 19.67 -15.67
C ARG A 500 -34.18 19.16 -14.59
N HIS A 501 -33.89 19.55 -13.35
CA HIS A 501 -34.77 19.34 -12.22
C HIS A 501 -34.97 20.66 -11.48
N ASP A 502 -36.23 21.00 -11.23
CA ASP A 502 -36.64 22.21 -10.49
C ASP A 502 -37.07 21.79 -9.10
N TYR A 503 -36.50 22.44 -8.08
CA TYR A 503 -36.92 22.27 -6.69
C TYR A 503 -37.08 23.62 -5.98
N THR A 504 -38.19 23.76 -5.25
CA THR A 504 -38.46 24.93 -4.44
C THR A 504 -38.68 24.52 -2.99
N HIS A 505 -37.82 24.98 -2.11
CA HIS A 505 -38.02 24.90 -0.67
C HIS A 505 -38.75 26.15 -0.18
N LYS A 506 -39.95 25.95 0.34
CA LYS A 506 -40.75 27.05 0.92
C LYS A 506 -41.39 26.59 2.23
N LYS A 507 -41.08 27.28 3.32
CA LYS A 507 -41.67 27.03 4.63
C LYS A 507 -42.07 28.37 5.26
N GLN A 508 -43.33 28.48 5.64
CA GLN A 508 -43.85 29.62 6.43
C GLN A 508 -44.28 29.12 7.79
N THR A 509 -43.59 29.55 8.82
CA THR A 509 -43.99 29.33 10.24
C THR A 509 -43.92 30.69 10.86
N GLY A 510 -44.93 31.14 11.56
CA GLY A 510 -45.17 32.43 12.20
C GLY A 510 -44.00 33.35 12.63
N GLY A 511 -43.08 33.60 11.76
CA GLY A 511 -41.84 34.40 11.86
C GLY A 511 -41.19 34.56 10.50
N SER A 512 -39.87 34.69 10.39
CA SER A 512 -39.15 34.70 9.09
C SER A 512 -39.35 33.38 8.38
N GLY A 513 -39.83 33.42 7.11
CA GLY A 513 -40.02 32.24 6.27
C GLY A 513 -38.68 31.66 5.77
N GLN A 514 -38.76 30.52 5.08
CA GLN A 514 -37.64 29.94 4.35
C GLN A 514 -38.00 29.83 2.87
N PHE A 515 -37.14 30.30 1.99
CA PHE A 515 -37.31 30.21 0.56
C PHE A 515 -36.00 29.94 -0.16
N ALA A 516 -35.97 28.92 -0.98
CA ALA A 516 -34.87 28.68 -1.93
C ALA A 516 -35.40 27.94 -3.15
N LYS A 517 -35.10 28.42 -4.35
CA LYS A 517 -35.42 27.75 -5.62
C LYS A 517 -34.12 27.45 -6.35
N ILE A 518 -33.97 26.21 -6.78
CA ILE A 518 -32.83 25.75 -7.57
C ILE A 518 -33.32 24.99 -8.81
N GLN A 519 -32.57 25.15 -9.91
CA GLN A 519 -32.67 24.35 -11.12
C GLN A 519 -31.31 23.76 -11.41
N PHE A 520 -31.23 22.46 -11.57
CA PHE A 520 -29.99 21.76 -11.78
C PHE A 520 -30.16 20.51 -12.66
N ALA A 521 -29.03 20.05 -13.18
CA ALA A 521 -28.91 18.78 -13.89
C ALA A 521 -28.04 17.83 -13.08
N ILE A 522 -28.27 16.55 -13.22
CA ILE A 522 -27.38 15.50 -12.75
C ILE A 522 -27.06 14.53 -13.89
N GLU A 523 -25.84 14.08 -13.98
CA GLU A 523 -25.39 13.11 -14.96
C GLU A 523 -24.45 12.08 -14.35
N PRO A 524 -24.37 10.85 -14.91
CA PRO A 524 -23.39 9.87 -14.51
C PRO A 524 -21.98 10.40 -14.70
N LEU A 525 -21.13 10.16 -13.69
CA LEU A 525 -19.71 10.48 -13.67
C LEU A 525 -18.92 9.20 -13.58
N GLU A 526 -17.84 9.09 -14.36
CA GLU A 526 -16.90 7.99 -14.20
C GLU A 526 -16.18 8.11 -12.83
N VAL A 527 -16.27 7.05 -12.06
CA VAL A 527 -15.65 7.01 -10.71
C VAL A 527 -14.17 6.70 -10.85
N THR A 528 -13.34 7.58 -10.29
CA THR A 528 -11.90 7.36 -10.13
C THR A 528 -11.55 7.34 -8.64
N ALA A 529 -10.33 6.94 -8.28
CA ALA A 529 -9.87 6.95 -6.90
C ALA A 529 -10.00 8.34 -6.23
N ASP A 530 -9.86 9.40 -7.04
CA ASP A 530 -9.84 10.78 -6.55
C ASP A 530 -11.18 11.52 -6.76
N LYS A 531 -12.10 10.94 -7.53
CA LYS A 531 -13.29 11.67 -7.98
C LYS A 531 -14.52 10.78 -8.03
N THR A 532 -15.38 10.93 -7.02
CA THR A 532 -16.68 10.25 -6.92
C THR A 532 -17.87 11.19 -7.13
N TYR A 533 -17.63 12.49 -7.04
CA TYR A 533 -18.60 13.56 -7.18
C TYR A 533 -17.97 14.78 -7.84
N GLU A 534 -18.75 15.50 -8.64
CA GLU A 534 -18.34 16.75 -9.27
C GLU A 534 -19.49 17.76 -9.20
N PHE A 535 -19.16 19.01 -8.86
CA PHE A 535 -20.08 20.13 -8.89
C PHE A 535 -19.63 21.17 -9.93
N GLU A 536 -20.56 21.60 -10.77
CA GLU A 536 -20.34 22.67 -11.74
C GLU A 536 -21.41 23.75 -11.56
N ASN A 537 -20.98 25.00 -11.47
CA ASN A 537 -21.87 26.15 -11.38
C ASN A 537 -22.00 26.86 -12.74
N LYS A 538 -23.21 26.87 -13.29
CA LYS A 538 -23.59 27.59 -14.54
C LYS A 538 -24.57 28.73 -14.31
N VAL A 539 -24.82 29.12 -13.06
CA VAL A 539 -25.75 30.22 -12.73
C VAL A 539 -25.20 31.55 -13.26
N THR A 540 -26.03 32.26 -14.00
CA THR A 540 -25.70 33.59 -14.54
C THR A 540 -26.67 34.66 -14.02
N GLY A 541 -26.26 35.91 -14.06
CA GLY A 541 -27.12 37.07 -13.74
C GLY A 541 -27.47 37.23 -12.25
N GLY A 542 -26.75 36.54 -11.32
CA GLY A 542 -26.96 36.71 -9.88
C GLY A 542 -28.31 36.27 -9.32
N ARG A 543 -29.02 35.41 -10.04
CA ARG A 543 -30.35 34.90 -9.62
C ARG A 543 -30.29 34.10 -8.31
N ILE A 544 -29.17 33.41 -8.09
CA ILE A 544 -28.78 32.88 -6.78
C ILE A 544 -27.60 33.74 -6.33
N PRO A 545 -27.68 34.38 -5.17
CA PRO A 545 -26.54 35.10 -4.59
C PRO A 545 -25.33 34.17 -4.47
N ARG A 546 -24.14 34.69 -4.78
CA ARG A 546 -22.90 33.90 -4.81
C ARG A 546 -22.61 33.17 -3.47
N GLU A 547 -23.02 33.79 -2.37
CA GLU A 547 -22.87 33.29 -1.01
C GLU A 547 -23.68 32.00 -0.75
N TYR A 548 -24.77 31.75 -1.50
CA TYR A 548 -25.62 30.56 -1.33
C TYR A 548 -25.24 29.39 -2.24
N ILE A 549 -24.40 29.60 -3.26
CA ILE A 549 -23.97 28.55 -4.17
C ILE A 549 -23.19 27.42 -3.44
N PRO A 550 -22.25 27.71 -2.53
CA PRO A 550 -21.60 26.69 -1.72
C PRO A 550 -22.60 25.89 -0.85
N SER A 551 -23.68 26.53 -0.40
CA SER A 551 -24.72 25.88 0.40
C SER A 551 -25.53 24.88 -0.43
N VAL A 552 -25.78 25.17 -1.71
CA VAL A 552 -26.40 24.22 -2.63
C VAL A 552 -25.53 23.00 -2.86
N ASP A 553 -24.24 23.20 -3.10
CA ASP A 553 -23.26 22.12 -3.25
C ASP A 553 -23.17 21.27 -1.98
N ALA A 554 -23.09 21.89 -0.82
CA ALA A 554 -23.12 21.21 0.47
C ALA A 554 -24.40 20.35 0.64
N GLY A 555 -25.56 20.86 0.21
CA GLY A 555 -26.82 20.12 0.22
C GLY A 555 -26.79 18.90 -0.72
N PHE A 556 -26.21 19.04 -1.91
CA PHE A 556 -26.00 17.93 -2.83
C PHE A 556 -25.09 16.86 -2.23
N GLN A 557 -23.99 17.26 -1.62
CA GLN A 557 -23.05 16.33 -0.98
C GLN A 557 -23.68 15.63 0.23
N ASP A 558 -24.50 16.31 1.02
CA ASP A 558 -25.26 15.68 2.11
C ASP A 558 -26.20 14.60 1.58
N ALA A 559 -26.84 14.84 0.43
CA ALA A 559 -27.70 13.85 -0.23
C ALA A 559 -26.90 12.68 -0.83
N MET A 560 -25.66 12.89 -1.23
CA MET A 560 -24.76 11.81 -1.67
C MET A 560 -24.41 10.83 -0.55
N ASN A 561 -24.41 11.26 0.69
CA ASN A 561 -24.06 10.40 1.83
C ASN A 561 -25.11 9.32 2.12
N VAL A 562 -26.37 9.57 1.75
CA VAL A 562 -27.48 8.65 2.02
C VAL A 562 -28.30 8.47 0.75
N GLY A 563 -28.07 7.38 0.04
CA GLY A 563 -28.77 7.06 -1.19
C GLY A 563 -30.28 6.79 -0.99
N VAL A 564 -31.05 6.97 -2.07
CA VAL A 564 -32.51 6.89 -2.05
C VAL A 564 -33.06 5.47 -2.11
N LEU A 565 -32.26 4.46 -2.52
CA LEU A 565 -32.71 3.07 -2.65
C LEU A 565 -32.64 2.34 -1.30
N ALA A 566 -31.48 2.32 -0.69
CA ALA A 566 -31.19 1.56 0.52
C ALA A 566 -30.35 2.33 1.56
N GLY A 567 -30.13 3.62 1.33
CA GLY A 567 -29.37 4.48 2.24
C GLY A 567 -27.85 4.37 2.13
N TYR A 568 -27.33 3.65 1.16
CA TYR A 568 -25.87 3.55 0.99
C TYR A 568 -25.28 4.82 0.37
N PRO A 569 -24.00 5.14 0.67
CA PRO A 569 -23.33 6.29 0.06
C PRO A 569 -23.36 6.23 -1.46
N MET A 570 -23.59 7.38 -2.08
CA MET A 570 -23.61 7.49 -3.54
C MET A 570 -22.25 7.85 -4.11
N VAL A 571 -21.99 7.38 -5.33
CA VAL A 571 -20.77 7.67 -6.11
C VAL A 571 -21.15 7.88 -7.57
N GLY A 572 -20.28 8.56 -8.32
CA GLY A 572 -20.43 8.67 -9.77
C GLY A 572 -21.54 9.62 -10.23
N VAL A 573 -21.69 10.76 -9.57
CA VAL A 573 -22.67 11.80 -9.93
C VAL A 573 -21.98 13.13 -10.16
N LYS A 574 -22.24 13.75 -11.30
CA LYS A 574 -21.94 15.14 -11.59
C LYS A 574 -23.21 15.98 -11.48
N ALA A 575 -23.17 17.00 -10.63
CA ALA A 575 -24.25 17.96 -10.46
C ALA A 575 -23.91 19.29 -11.11
N ILE A 576 -24.83 19.83 -11.89
CA ILE A 576 -24.68 21.09 -12.61
C ILE A 576 -25.78 22.04 -12.16
N LEU A 577 -25.45 23.07 -11.41
CA LEU A 577 -26.39 24.10 -11.00
C LEU A 577 -26.62 25.07 -12.16
N LEU A 578 -27.86 25.12 -12.67
CA LEU A 578 -28.21 25.84 -13.89
C LEU A 578 -28.78 27.23 -13.61
N ASP A 579 -29.73 27.30 -12.67
CA ASP A 579 -30.49 28.54 -12.37
C ASP A 579 -31.17 28.43 -11.00
N GLY A 580 -31.84 29.46 -10.57
CA GLY A 580 -32.62 29.48 -9.36
C GLY A 580 -33.22 30.82 -9.04
N ALA A 581 -33.72 30.97 -7.82
CA ALA A 581 -34.24 32.23 -7.31
C ALA A 581 -34.08 32.30 -5.78
N ALA A 582 -33.81 33.47 -5.30
CA ALA A 582 -33.78 33.85 -3.89
C ALA A 582 -34.87 34.84 -3.55
N HIS A 583 -35.25 34.90 -2.30
CA HIS A 583 -36.15 35.91 -1.75
C HIS A 583 -35.38 36.84 -0.79
N ASP A 584 -35.55 38.13 -0.91
CA ASP A 584 -34.75 39.11 -0.20
C ASP A 584 -34.74 38.97 1.34
N VAL A 585 -35.82 38.43 1.92
CA VAL A 585 -35.98 38.29 3.37
C VAL A 585 -35.93 36.83 3.83
N ASP A 586 -36.47 35.89 3.04
CA ASP A 586 -36.69 34.50 3.48
C ASP A 586 -35.61 33.53 2.99
N SER A 587 -34.64 33.99 2.19
CA SER A 587 -33.53 33.15 1.74
C SER A 587 -32.36 33.16 2.74
N SER A 588 -31.75 32.00 2.91
CA SER A 588 -30.59 31.78 3.79
C SER A 588 -29.72 30.64 3.27
N GLU A 589 -28.49 30.54 3.75
CA GLU A 589 -27.62 29.40 3.47
C GLU A 589 -28.31 28.06 3.81
N MET A 590 -29.01 28.01 4.96
CA MET A 590 -29.74 26.82 5.39
C MET A 590 -30.88 26.47 4.42
N ALA A 591 -31.64 27.46 3.94
CA ALA A 591 -32.73 27.22 2.99
C ALA A 591 -32.21 26.63 1.67
N PHE A 592 -31.10 27.14 1.14
CA PHE A 592 -30.45 26.61 -0.06
C PHE A 592 -29.80 25.26 0.17
N LYS A 593 -29.24 24.97 1.33
CA LYS A 593 -28.72 23.66 1.69
C LYS A 593 -29.83 22.60 1.72
N ILE A 594 -30.97 22.92 2.33
CA ILE A 594 -32.16 22.04 2.37
C ILE A 594 -32.70 21.84 0.94
N ALA A 595 -32.83 22.90 0.15
CA ALA A 595 -33.25 22.80 -1.23
C ALA A 595 -32.33 21.92 -2.06
N GLY A 596 -31.02 22.05 -1.89
CA GLY A 596 -30.01 21.19 -2.51
C GLY A 596 -30.19 19.73 -2.15
N SER A 597 -30.27 19.42 -0.86
CA SER A 597 -30.41 18.06 -0.38
C SER A 597 -31.72 17.39 -0.86
N MET A 598 -32.83 18.05 -0.68
CA MET A 598 -34.15 17.50 -1.04
C MET A 598 -34.33 17.40 -2.55
N GLY A 599 -33.96 18.44 -3.27
CA GLY A 599 -34.05 18.45 -4.75
C GLY A 599 -33.16 17.39 -5.39
N PHE A 600 -31.98 17.21 -4.85
CA PHE A 600 -31.05 16.19 -5.34
C PHE A 600 -31.61 14.76 -5.16
N LYS A 601 -32.19 14.46 -4.02
CA LYS A 601 -32.84 13.16 -3.78
C LYS A 601 -34.00 12.90 -4.75
N GLU A 602 -34.80 13.91 -5.08
CA GLU A 602 -35.86 13.79 -6.07
C GLU A 602 -35.30 13.54 -7.49
N ALA A 603 -34.24 14.23 -7.88
CA ALA A 603 -33.59 14.07 -9.17
C ALA A 603 -33.00 12.67 -9.32
N ILE A 604 -32.35 12.15 -8.26
CA ILE A 604 -31.76 10.81 -8.27
C ILE A 604 -32.82 9.74 -8.52
N ARG A 605 -34.01 9.85 -7.93
CA ARG A 605 -35.11 8.90 -8.18
C ARG A 605 -35.52 8.83 -9.64
N LYS A 606 -35.34 9.93 -10.40
CA LYS A 606 -35.61 10.00 -11.85
C LYS A 606 -34.43 9.51 -12.71
N ALA A 607 -33.26 9.38 -12.13
CA ALA A 607 -32.02 9.06 -12.84
C ALA A 607 -31.69 7.57 -12.90
N ASN A 608 -32.69 6.69 -12.67
CA ASN A 608 -32.50 5.25 -12.60
C ASN A 608 -31.39 4.84 -11.63
N PRO A 609 -31.59 5.04 -10.32
CA PRO A 609 -30.62 4.67 -9.33
C PRO A 609 -30.43 3.15 -9.23
N VAL A 610 -29.20 2.71 -9.02
CA VAL A 610 -28.82 1.29 -8.87
C VAL A 610 -27.86 1.12 -7.72
N ILE A 611 -27.74 -0.11 -7.21
CA ILE A 611 -26.80 -0.48 -6.16
C ILE A 611 -25.54 -1.08 -6.81
N LEU A 612 -24.38 -0.67 -6.30
CA LEU A 612 -23.08 -1.22 -6.66
C LEU A 612 -22.57 -2.13 -5.55
N GLU A 613 -21.96 -3.24 -5.95
CA GLU A 613 -21.29 -4.17 -5.06
C GLU A 613 -19.79 -4.27 -5.38
N PRO A 614 -18.93 -4.50 -4.37
CA PRO A 614 -17.52 -4.76 -4.61
C PRO A 614 -17.33 -6.12 -5.28
N ILE A 615 -16.53 -6.12 -6.33
CA ILE A 615 -16.09 -7.31 -7.06
C ILE A 615 -14.64 -7.59 -6.68
N MET A 616 -14.37 -8.84 -6.35
CA MET A 616 -13.04 -9.32 -5.96
C MET A 616 -12.38 -10.06 -7.11
N ALA A 617 -11.12 -9.76 -7.38
CA ALA A 617 -10.26 -10.57 -8.21
C ALA A 617 -9.78 -11.78 -7.39
N VAL A 618 -10.25 -12.96 -7.74
CA VAL A 618 -9.96 -14.21 -7.03
C VAL A 618 -9.03 -15.06 -7.88
N GLU A 619 -7.97 -15.56 -7.28
CA GLU A 619 -7.10 -16.58 -7.88
C GLU A 619 -7.11 -17.84 -7.02
N VAL A 620 -7.43 -18.97 -7.61
CA VAL A 620 -7.39 -20.28 -6.95
C VAL A 620 -6.32 -21.14 -7.59
N ARG A 621 -5.44 -21.69 -6.77
CA ARG A 621 -4.42 -22.67 -7.16
C ARG A 621 -4.84 -24.04 -6.68
N THR A 622 -5.03 -24.96 -7.59
CA THR A 622 -5.57 -26.30 -7.31
C THR A 622 -4.89 -27.38 -8.15
N PRO A 623 -4.78 -28.62 -7.63
CA PRO A 623 -4.50 -29.75 -8.48
C PRO A 623 -5.52 -29.90 -9.61
N GLU A 624 -5.11 -30.41 -10.75
CA GLU A 624 -5.95 -30.57 -11.95
C GLU A 624 -7.25 -31.33 -11.68
N GLU A 625 -7.19 -32.34 -10.83
CA GLU A 625 -8.34 -33.17 -10.46
C GLU A 625 -9.51 -32.44 -9.82
N TYR A 626 -9.25 -31.27 -9.16
CA TYR A 626 -10.27 -30.44 -8.51
C TYR A 626 -10.63 -29.20 -9.33
N MET A 627 -10.00 -28.95 -10.48
CA MET A 627 -10.22 -27.74 -11.26
C MET A 627 -11.69 -27.56 -11.66
N GLY A 628 -12.37 -28.65 -12.05
CA GLY A 628 -13.78 -28.63 -12.40
C GLY A 628 -14.68 -28.22 -11.24
N ASP A 629 -14.40 -28.73 -10.04
CA ASP A 629 -15.15 -28.40 -8.82
C ASP A 629 -14.94 -26.93 -8.42
N VAL A 630 -13.70 -26.45 -8.55
CA VAL A 630 -13.35 -25.03 -8.28
C VAL A 630 -14.09 -24.11 -9.23
N ILE A 631 -14.06 -24.38 -10.54
CA ILE A 631 -14.76 -23.57 -11.55
C ILE A 631 -16.28 -23.61 -11.32
N GLY A 632 -16.83 -24.77 -11.05
CA GLY A 632 -18.25 -24.93 -10.76
C GLY A 632 -18.68 -24.15 -9.52
N ASP A 633 -17.87 -24.15 -8.48
CA ASP A 633 -18.13 -23.38 -7.26
C ASP A 633 -18.06 -21.87 -7.49
N LEU A 634 -17.01 -21.38 -8.15
CA LEU A 634 -16.88 -19.96 -8.49
C LEU A 634 -18.04 -19.45 -9.37
N ASN A 635 -18.48 -20.25 -10.34
CA ASN A 635 -19.65 -19.92 -11.15
C ASN A 635 -20.93 -19.87 -10.32
N SER A 636 -21.09 -20.78 -9.35
CA SER A 636 -22.25 -20.77 -8.44
C SER A 636 -22.30 -19.54 -7.54
N ARG A 637 -21.15 -18.90 -7.31
CA ARG A 637 -20.97 -17.64 -6.57
C ARG A 637 -21.08 -16.38 -7.44
N ARG A 638 -21.74 -16.45 -8.57
CA ARG A 638 -21.83 -15.36 -9.57
C ARG A 638 -20.46 -14.92 -10.10
N GLY A 639 -19.46 -15.79 -10.00
CA GLY A 639 -18.12 -15.54 -10.50
C GLY A 639 -18.05 -15.55 -12.03
N GLN A 640 -17.18 -14.72 -12.58
CA GLN A 640 -16.83 -14.70 -14.00
C GLN A 640 -15.39 -15.16 -14.16
N ILE A 641 -15.18 -16.33 -14.75
CA ILE A 641 -13.85 -16.87 -14.99
C ILE A 641 -13.14 -15.99 -16.02
N GLN A 642 -11.97 -15.50 -15.68
CA GLN A 642 -11.15 -14.65 -16.52
C GLN A 642 -10.08 -15.44 -17.27
N SER A 643 -9.37 -16.32 -16.58
CA SER A 643 -8.34 -17.14 -17.18
C SER A 643 -8.16 -18.47 -16.41
N MET A 644 -7.58 -19.43 -17.11
CA MET A 644 -7.10 -20.70 -16.57
C MET A 644 -5.71 -20.93 -17.12
N GLU A 645 -4.75 -21.14 -16.23
CA GLU A 645 -3.35 -21.31 -16.59
C GLU A 645 -2.76 -22.57 -15.95
N ASP A 646 -1.76 -23.14 -16.61
CA ASP A 646 -0.95 -24.21 -16.05
C ASP A 646 0.36 -23.63 -15.48
N ALA A 647 0.62 -23.86 -14.23
CA ALA A 647 1.82 -23.42 -13.57
C ALA A 647 2.48 -24.60 -12.81
N ALA A 648 3.47 -25.23 -13.42
CA ALA A 648 4.27 -26.30 -12.83
C ALA A 648 3.46 -27.45 -12.18
N GLY A 649 2.41 -27.92 -12.88
CA GLY A 649 1.56 -29.03 -12.41
C GLY A 649 0.44 -28.60 -11.45
N VAL A 650 0.25 -27.30 -11.27
CA VAL A 650 -0.85 -26.71 -10.54
C VAL A 650 -1.70 -25.90 -11.51
N LYS A 651 -3.01 -26.07 -11.45
CA LYS A 651 -3.94 -25.24 -12.23
C LYS A 651 -4.25 -23.94 -11.48
N VAL A 652 -4.15 -22.83 -12.20
CA VAL A 652 -4.46 -21.50 -11.68
C VAL A 652 -5.74 -21.01 -12.34
N VAL A 653 -6.78 -20.80 -11.54
CA VAL A 653 -8.08 -20.27 -11.99
C VAL A 653 -8.23 -18.87 -11.47
N ARG A 654 -8.43 -17.90 -12.38
CA ARG A 654 -8.72 -16.51 -12.04
C ARG A 654 -10.16 -16.17 -12.36
N ALA A 655 -10.84 -15.54 -11.43
CA ALA A 655 -12.22 -15.13 -11.57
C ALA A 655 -12.51 -13.80 -10.87
N ASN A 656 -13.48 -13.07 -11.40
CA ASN A 656 -14.06 -11.92 -10.73
C ASN A 656 -15.34 -12.36 -10.02
N VAL A 657 -15.39 -12.22 -8.70
CA VAL A 657 -16.49 -12.71 -7.87
C VAL A 657 -16.97 -11.61 -6.93
N PRO A 658 -18.31 -11.42 -6.78
CA PRO A 658 -18.83 -10.47 -5.80
C PRO A 658 -18.40 -10.84 -4.37
N LEU A 659 -17.97 -9.84 -3.59
CA LEU A 659 -17.52 -10.06 -2.21
C LEU A 659 -18.58 -10.74 -1.34
N SER A 660 -19.84 -10.42 -1.54
CA SER A 660 -20.96 -11.03 -0.79
C SER A 660 -21.03 -12.57 -0.91
N GLU A 661 -20.51 -13.12 -2.02
CA GLU A 661 -20.48 -14.55 -2.28
C GLU A 661 -19.18 -15.24 -1.77
N MET A 662 -18.22 -14.46 -1.30
CA MET A 662 -16.91 -14.97 -0.88
C MET A 662 -16.80 -15.23 0.62
N PHE A 663 -17.76 -14.80 1.43
CA PHE A 663 -17.74 -15.09 2.85
C PHE A 663 -17.78 -16.61 3.10
N GLY A 664 -16.85 -17.12 3.90
CA GLY A 664 -16.73 -18.54 4.19
C GLY A 664 -16.13 -19.40 3.08
N TYR A 665 -15.69 -18.82 1.98
CA TYR A 665 -15.16 -19.53 0.82
C TYR A 665 -14.00 -20.49 1.14
N ILE A 666 -13.12 -20.12 2.07
CA ILE A 666 -11.99 -20.97 2.46
C ILE A 666 -12.43 -22.34 2.99
N GLY A 667 -13.52 -22.38 3.75
CA GLY A 667 -14.09 -23.63 4.27
C GLY A 667 -14.60 -24.53 3.15
N ASP A 668 -15.36 -23.96 2.21
CA ASP A 668 -15.92 -24.67 1.07
C ASP A 668 -14.83 -25.16 0.12
N LEU A 669 -13.82 -24.32 -0.16
CA LEU A 669 -12.68 -24.68 -1.00
C LEU A 669 -11.90 -25.87 -0.40
N ARG A 670 -11.57 -25.82 0.89
CA ARG A 670 -10.89 -26.91 1.59
C ARG A 670 -11.69 -28.22 1.56
N SER A 671 -13.00 -28.12 1.77
CA SER A 671 -13.91 -29.27 1.73
C SER A 671 -13.93 -29.94 0.36
N LYS A 672 -14.03 -29.15 -0.72
CA LYS A 672 -14.10 -29.63 -2.11
C LYS A 672 -12.77 -30.14 -2.65
N THR A 673 -11.65 -29.66 -2.13
CA THR A 673 -10.29 -29.95 -2.64
C THR A 673 -9.44 -30.76 -1.66
N SER A 674 -10.07 -31.36 -0.63
CA SER A 674 -9.36 -32.10 0.41
C SER A 674 -8.20 -31.30 1.06
N GLY A 675 -8.39 -29.98 1.18
CA GLY A 675 -7.39 -29.06 1.72
C GLY A 675 -6.19 -28.77 0.81
N ARG A 676 -6.22 -29.23 -0.45
CA ARG A 676 -5.08 -29.13 -1.38
C ARG A 676 -5.07 -27.88 -2.24
N ALA A 677 -6.18 -27.14 -2.31
CA ALA A 677 -6.24 -25.87 -2.99
C ALA A 677 -6.02 -24.70 -2.03
N VAL A 678 -5.42 -23.64 -2.54
CA VAL A 678 -5.27 -22.34 -1.88
C VAL A 678 -5.87 -21.25 -2.74
N TYR A 679 -6.30 -20.15 -2.14
CA TYR A 679 -6.80 -19.01 -2.87
C TYR A 679 -6.28 -17.71 -2.28
N SER A 680 -6.31 -16.69 -3.11
CA SER A 680 -6.14 -15.30 -2.71
C SER A 680 -7.23 -14.47 -3.37
N MET A 681 -7.62 -13.37 -2.77
CA MET A 681 -8.51 -12.39 -3.38
C MET A 681 -8.11 -10.98 -3.01
N GLU A 682 -8.37 -10.06 -3.94
CA GLU A 682 -8.15 -8.63 -3.75
C GLU A 682 -9.31 -7.84 -4.36
N PHE A 683 -9.51 -6.62 -3.90
CA PHE A 683 -10.53 -5.75 -4.47
C PHE A 683 -10.16 -5.38 -5.91
N ASP A 684 -11.09 -5.56 -6.84
CA ASP A 684 -10.94 -5.18 -8.24
C ASP A 684 -11.71 -3.90 -8.56
N SER A 685 -13.02 -3.93 -8.39
CA SER A 685 -13.90 -2.85 -8.82
C SER A 685 -15.27 -2.91 -8.16
N TYR A 686 -16.07 -1.87 -8.35
CA TYR A 686 -17.51 -1.90 -8.07
C TYR A 686 -18.29 -2.20 -9.35
N ALA A 687 -19.30 -3.05 -9.26
CA ALA A 687 -20.20 -3.36 -10.35
C ALA A 687 -21.65 -3.33 -9.89
N GLU A 688 -22.54 -3.08 -10.85
CA GLU A 688 -23.98 -3.08 -10.61
C GLU A 688 -24.46 -4.47 -10.20
N VAL A 689 -25.26 -4.54 -9.13
CA VAL A 689 -25.88 -5.79 -8.70
C VAL A 689 -27.02 -6.19 -9.66
N PRO A 690 -27.27 -7.50 -9.88
CA PRO A 690 -28.45 -7.95 -10.60
C PRO A 690 -29.74 -7.46 -9.92
N ARG A 691 -30.79 -7.26 -10.72
CA ARG A 691 -32.04 -6.67 -10.25
C ARG A 691 -32.69 -7.43 -9.07
N ASN A 692 -32.66 -8.76 -9.14
CA ASN A 692 -33.16 -9.60 -8.05
C ASN A 692 -32.39 -9.41 -6.74
N VAL A 693 -31.07 -9.27 -6.82
CA VAL A 693 -30.18 -9.00 -5.66
C VAL A 693 -30.44 -7.59 -5.13
N MET A 694 -30.63 -6.62 -6.00
CA MET A 694 -30.96 -5.24 -5.61
C MET A 694 -32.29 -5.21 -4.82
N ASP A 695 -33.32 -5.90 -5.31
CA ASP A 695 -34.62 -5.96 -4.65
C ASP A 695 -34.51 -6.59 -3.24
N GLU A 696 -33.73 -7.67 -3.08
CA GLU A 696 -33.46 -8.28 -1.78
C GLU A 696 -32.72 -7.33 -0.81
N ILE A 697 -31.73 -6.60 -1.30
CA ILE A 697 -30.97 -5.63 -0.49
C ILE A 697 -31.90 -4.51 -0.01
N VAL A 698 -32.71 -3.96 -0.92
CA VAL A 698 -33.67 -2.89 -0.60
C VAL A 698 -34.72 -3.35 0.42
N GLN A 699 -35.26 -4.56 0.27
CA GLN A 699 -36.21 -5.13 1.24
C GLN A 699 -35.59 -5.31 2.62
N LYS A 700 -34.40 -5.91 2.71
CA LYS A 700 -33.68 -6.07 3.99
C LYS A 700 -33.40 -4.75 4.69
N THR A 701 -33.10 -3.71 3.94
CA THR A 701 -32.78 -2.39 4.51
C THR A 701 -34.04 -1.66 5.00
N LYS A 702 -35.20 -1.89 4.36
CA LYS A 702 -36.48 -1.31 4.77
C LYS A 702 -37.16 -2.06 5.92
N GLY A 703 -36.60 -3.20 6.34
CA GLY A 703 -37.15 -3.99 7.46
C GLY A 703 -38.42 -4.77 7.11
N GLU A 704 -38.64 -5.06 5.84
CA GLU A 704 -39.72 -5.91 5.33
C GLU A 704 -39.26 -7.34 5.04
#